data_bdc593d522b98e3a821a735111a9579b
#
_entry.id   bdc593d522b98e3a821a735111a9579b
#
_cell.length_a   1.000
_cell.length_b   1.000
_cell.length_c   1.000
_cell.angle_alpha   90.00
_cell.angle_beta   90.00
_cell.angle_gamma   90.00
#
_symmetry.space_group_name_H-M   'P 1'
#
loop_
_entity.id
_entity.type
_entity.pdbx_description
1 polymer ?
#
loop_
_entity_poly.entity_id
_entity_poly.type
_entity_poly.pdbx_seq_one_letter_code
_entity_poly.pdbx_strand_id
1 'polypeptide(L)'
;SWNRGVLPLIFRAGGDFFISKTFDHEKRILFYGAEDYPPNFVLIVFLIFNAMFLSANSPFVFLDGERLSASDYFLPASTVEEMPEAAEEAMPPCDCNISYDYVVGTDCNSVTNLTSSSIYPSIPAGSVVLIRGQLNVDADYNMAQNSQIYMDRGAGIVVKSGYRLTLKDNTVLGCNYLWKSIYVENGARLRLKGNVGTKIRDGEYAVHLEDGSEFQMQEKTTFLNNYISIYYLNGGGAACDILPFRGVLFKGTSSLKPHYDGVTSYPWAYAGLYVSGHPMLKVGDLSSNVNGDKNEFSGLRNGVLAFNSDVEVYASKFSDLHDLDYAIAGFGIRVQLGSLRVPGTRFKDHCEFVNCVRGIYMGDGDLEVKYTDMTGIDDYGIMVEKGAYNDIEIVSNDIESTYRGIISEDNDPVNQLVISQNKVNILLPTPSVDGKEMLIRLVGSNLPPVVSATVSWNVLTGADVPWGIYMNSIDGYELSFNEVSMSHSNVLGYRGIHLLHSDNNSLCQNTVSGDYLTNSQGSLSTPSGISLTESKFSLLECNSTTNVYNGLLVSMSCTDSKIRTHTFDDSRYGLHYLLTGVTGLQPDAMASHLHGNRWYGSWTGENGAKHENSNFNFYSLSEYYVPSSPAEANPPNVDPPGWFQNDNSRPELTCENSYCNNQGLGGGSGPGALEQAVALGYVNPGLYVEQITWTLASDVYRELMHHPDWLQGNSLFQLFYDSLSLTSLGALVSLQEQASALFVLSPEDQISVDYYRQQRDSLWSVLSDLDSQLAAAVSEMDSTSINAERMAVMQYMAQLRAEEGSVWSDILQARADAAQLLLTQNEALVPGNVMESNSKSVQEVFLQTIAQGVYALDSDQITVLDAVASQCPYTGSGAVFSARALLTLSDMDMNYGDAACAGNEEWVQPQTEFATQDKHELRVYPNPTQTKLQLDAGHILNEQLVLYLYDLQGVLLQTWELPSGSRFFDLTLPFELQGGAYLLQYRLPSGEKRSHQVFILK
;
A
#
# COMPACT_ATOMS: atom_id res chain seq x y z
N SER A 1 30.46 -2.30 -27.42
CA SER A 1 30.34 -1.18 -28.37
C SER A 1 29.20 -1.47 -29.35
N TRP A 2 27.98 -1.19 -28.94
CA TRP A 2 26.83 -1.18 -29.83
C TRP A 2 26.48 0.26 -30.14
N ASN A 3 26.60 0.64 -31.41
CA ASN A 3 26.13 1.91 -31.93
C ASN A 3 24.60 2.01 -31.76
N ARG A 4 24.13 2.95 -30.95
CA ARG A 4 22.73 3.35 -30.96
C ARG A 4 22.39 3.96 -32.31
N GLY A 5 21.69 3.19 -33.13
CA GLY A 5 21.18 3.66 -34.41
C GLY A 5 20.01 4.62 -34.18
N VAL A 6 20.17 5.85 -34.61
CA VAL A 6 19.07 6.83 -34.68
C VAL A 6 18.16 6.38 -35.83
N LEU A 7 16.92 5.98 -35.52
CA LEU A 7 15.89 5.70 -36.54
C LEU A 7 15.30 7.03 -37.03
N PRO A 8 15.38 7.36 -38.33
CA PRO A 8 14.76 8.57 -38.88
C PRO A 8 13.24 8.41 -38.96
N LEU A 9 12.51 9.39 -38.38
CA LEU A 9 11.05 9.51 -38.56
C LEU A 9 10.78 10.04 -39.99
N ILE A 10 10.00 9.27 -40.77
CA ILE A 10 9.62 9.60 -42.13
C ILE A 10 8.16 10.05 -42.16
N PHE A 11 7.90 11.30 -42.53
CA PHE A 11 6.53 11.82 -42.75
C PHE A 11 6.24 12.00 -44.24
N ARG A 12 5.02 11.76 -44.66
CA ARG A 12 4.54 11.97 -46.03
C ARG A 12 3.44 13.03 -46.06
N ALA A 13 3.69 14.13 -46.69
CA ALA A 13 2.70 15.14 -46.97
C ALA A 13 2.84 15.62 -48.43
N GLY A 14 1.77 15.49 -49.21
CA GLY A 14 1.71 16.07 -50.58
C GLY A 14 2.64 15.48 -51.62
N GLY A 15 3.14 14.24 -51.45
CA GLY A 15 3.93 13.58 -52.53
C GLY A 15 5.45 13.56 -52.28
N ASP A 16 5.97 14.39 -51.39
CA ASP A 16 7.40 14.46 -51.08
C ASP A 16 7.76 13.84 -49.73
N PHE A 17 9.00 13.32 -49.62
CA PHE A 17 9.53 12.72 -48.40
C PHE A 17 10.44 13.68 -47.65
N PHE A 18 10.19 13.86 -46.33
CA PHE A 18 11.07 14.60 -45.43
C PHE A 18 11.75 13.64 -44.45
N ILE A 19 13.07 13.73 -44.33
CA ILE A 19 13.88 12.92 -43.40
C ILE A 19 14.41 13.85 -42.29
N SER A 20 13.99 13.61 -41.03
CA SER A 20 14.57 14.27 -39.86
C SER A 20 15.83 13.54 -39.43
N LYS A 21 16.94 14.27 -39.20
CA LYS A 21 18.25 13.64 -38.96
C LYS A 21 18.72 13.66 -37.50
N THR A 22 18.14 14.43 -36.58
CA THR A 22 18.62 14.47 -35.16
C THR A 22 17.58 15.01 -34.20
N PHE A 23 17.41 14.35 -33.07
CA PHE A 23 16.91 14.97 -31.82
C PHE A 23 18.11 15.49 -31.04
N ASP A 24 18.17 16.77 -30.77
CA ASP A 24 19.15 17.35 -29.86
C ASP A 24 18.47 17.68 -28.53
N HIS A 25 19.21 17.56 -27.42
CA HIS A 25 18.73 17.71 -26.04
C HIS A 25 18.06 19.08 -25.71
N GLU A 26 18.12 20.04 -26.62
CA GLU A 26 17.50 21.35 -26.44
C GLU A 26 16.12 21.55 -27.09
N LYS A 27 15.32 20.52 -27.32
CA LYS A 27 13.95 20.64 -27.90
C LYS A 27 13.85 21.44 -29.20
N ARG A 28 14.87 21.47 -30.06
CA ARG A 28 14.81 22.11 -31.37
C ARG A 28 14.73 21.08 -32.48
N ILE A 29 13.62 21.10 -33.22
CA ILE A 29 13.45 20.30 -34.44
C ILE A 29 14.02 21.13 -35.60
N LEU A 30 15.12 20.67 -36.16
CA LEU A 30 15.73 21.32 -37.35
C LEU A 30 15.15 20.65 -38.60
N PHE A 31 14.43 21.43 -39.41
CA PHE A 31 13.97 21.02 -40.73
C PHE A 31 15.01 21.35 -41.78
N TYR A 32 15.46 20.40 -42.53
CA TYR A 32 16.29 20.58 -43.73
C TYR A 32 15.40 20.61 -44.97
N GLY A 33 15.42 21.68 -45.78
CA GLY A 33 14.68 21.81 -47.01
C GLY A 33 13.50 22.80 -47.00
N ALA A 34 13.46 23.73 -46.00
CA ALA A 34 12.36 24.68 -45.89
C ALA A 34 12.47 25.98 -46.72
N GLU A 35 13.35 26.04 -47.67
CA GLU A 35 13.56 27.29 -48.44
C GLU A 35 12.43 27.65 -49.41
N ASP A 36 11.48 26.72 -49.67
CA ASP A 36 10.42 26.90 -50.69
C ASP A 36 9.00 27.05 -50.16
N TYR A 37 8.77 27.15 -48.81
CA TYR A 37 7.40 27.26 -48.29
C TYR A 37 7.12 28.62 -47.61
N PRO A 38 5.90 29.17 -47.78
CA PRO A 38 5.53 30.43 -47.18
C PRO A 38 5.50 30.30 -45.63
N PRO A 39 5.90 31.35 -44.88
CA PRO A 39 6.06 31.35 -43.42
C PRO A 39 4.80 30.94 -42.64
N ASN A 40 3.62 31.08 -43.22
CA ASN A 40 2.36 30.68 -42.60
C ASN A 40 2.16 29.16 -42.55
N PHE A 41 2.82 28.37 -43.39
CA PHE A 41 2.71 26.92 -43.40
C PHE A 41 3.50 26.30 -42.24
N VAL A 42 4.68 26.87 -41.98
CA VAL A 42 5.49 26.42 -40.82
C VAL A 42 4.79 26.74 -39.50
N LEU A 43 4.10 27.89 -39.43
CA LEU A 43 3.32 28.27 -38.24
C LEU A 43 2.11 27.38 -38.03
N ILE A 44 1.42 26.96 -39.09
CA ILE A 44 0.26 26.04 -38.98
C ILE A 44 0.72 24.65 -38.53
N VAL A 45 1.83 24.16 -39.08
CA VAL A 45 2.40 22.87 -38.62
C VAL A 45 2.84 22.96 -37.17
N PHE A 46 3.42 24.07 -36.71
CA PHE A 46 3.81 24.29 -35.33
C PHE A 46 2.59 24.42 -34.40
N LEU A 47 1.50 25.02 -34.83
CA LEU A 47 0.26 25.15 -34.08
C LEU A 47 -0.49 23.81 -34.00
N ILE A 48 -0.48 23.00 -35.08
CA ILE A 48 -1.07 21.65 -35.06
C ILE A 48 -0.23 20.72 -34.14
N PHE A 49 1.11 20.85 -34.17
CA PHE A 49 1.97 20.09 -33.26
C PHE A 49 1.75 20.48 -31.78
N ASN A 50 1.66 21.78 -31.48
CA ASN A 50 1.35 22.23 -30.13
C ASN A 50 -0.10 21.85 -29.72
N ALA A 51 -1.07 21.88 -30.62
CA ALA A 51 -2.44 21.41 -30.32
C ALA A 51 -2.50 19.90 -30.09
N MET A 52 -1.67 19.10 -30.78
CA MET A 52 -1.55 17.66 -30.48
C MET A 52 -0.84 17.37 -29.15
N PHE A 53 0.11 18.23 -28.73
CA PHE A 53 0.74 18.12 -27.41
C PHE A 53 -0.15 18.63 -26.27
N LEU A 54 -1.01 19.59 -26.50
CA LEU A 54 -1.94 20.15 -25.50
C LEU A 54 -3.21 19.30 -25.33
N SER A 55 -3.54 18.41 -26.26
CA SER A 55 -4.68 17.50 -26.13
C SER A 55 -4.33 16.14 -25.47
N ALA A 56 -3.06 15.93 -25.10
CA ALA A 56 -2.60 14.71 -24.44
C ALA A 56 -2.40 14.91 -22.93
N ASN A 57 -3.34 15.56 -22.26
CA ASN A 57 -3.39 15.61 -20.80
C ASN A 57 -4.10 14.35 -20.27
N SER A 58 -3.41 13.22 -20.33
CA SER A 58 -3.63 12.10 -19.39
C SER A 58 -2.42 12.07 -18.47
N PRO A 59 -2.57 11.88 -17.18
CA PRO A 59 -1.43 11.69 -16.28
C PRO A 59 -0.74 10.37 -16.66
N PHE A 60 0.49 10.47 -17.14
CA PHE A 60 1.32 9.31 -17.46
C PHE A 60 2.37 9.13 -16.38
N VAL A 61 2.42 7.95 -15.84
CA VAL A 61 3.55 7.48 -15.03
C VAL A 61 4.64 7.01 -16.01
N PHE A 62 5.86 7.52 -15.85
CA PHE A 62 7.00 7.08 -16.63
C PHE A 62 7.74 5.98 -15.87
N LEU A 63 7.80 4.79 -16.45
CA LEU A 63 8.78 3.78 -16.11
C LEU A 63 9.66 3.57 -17.34
N ASP A 64 10.97 3.70 -17.17
CA ASP A 64 11.98 3.49 -18.21
C ASP A 64 11.80 4.27 -19.55
N GLY A 65 11.22 5.46 -19.49
CA GLY A 65 11.05 6.29 -20.68
C GLY A 65 9.99 5.81 -21.66
N GLU A 66 9.26 4.74 -21.36
CA GLU A 66 8.09 4.29 -22.11
C GLU A 66 6.79 4.73 -21.41
N ARG A 67 5.82 5.19 -22.22
CA ARG A 67 4.49 5.54 -21.73
C ARG A 67 3.71 4.25 -21.51
N LEU A 68 3.45 3.91 -20.24
CA LEU A 68 2.48 2.88 -19.91
C LEU A 68 1.09 3.50 -19.79
N SER A 69 0.10 2.89 -20.40
CA SER A 69 -1.29 3.32 -20.25
C SER A 69 -1.86 2.80 -18.92
N ALA A 70 -2.88 3.49 -18.40
CA ALA A 70 -3.58 3.05 -17.19
C ALA A 70 -4.11 1.61 -17.25
N SER A 71 -4.34 1.09 -18.47
CA SER A 71 -4.78 -0.29 -18.70
C SER A 71 -3.72 -1.34 -18.37
N ASP A 72 -2.44 -0.98 -18.37
CA ASP A 72 -1.33 -1.92 -18.21
C ASP A 72 -1.19 -2.43 -16.76
N TYR A 73 -1.74 -1.69 -15.79
CA TYR A 73 -1.72 -2.06 -14.38
C TYR A 73 -2.85 -3.00 -13.92
N PHE A 74 -3.92 -3.14 -14.71
CA PHE A 74 -5.13 -3.86 -14.30
C PHE A 74 -5.37 -5.16 -15.04
N LEU A 75 -4.75 -5.34 -16.18
CA LEU A 75 -4.82 -6.59 -16.91
C LEU A 75 -3.49 -7.33 -16.73
N PRO A 76 -3.50 -8.65 -16.58
CA PRO A 76 -2.26 -9.41 -16.64
C PRO A 76 -1.54 -9.05 -17.95
N ALA A 77 -0.24 -8.76 -17.87
CA ALA A 77 0.58 -8.36 -19.03
C ALA A 77 0.52 -9.32 -20.24
N SER A 78 -0.07 -10.49 -20.07
CA SER A 78 -0.33 -11.46 -21.12
C SER A 78 -1.58 -11.18 -21.97
N THR A 79 -2.35 -10.10 -21.68
CA THR A 79 -3.59 -9.78 -22.40
C THR A 79 -3.61 -8.42 -23.07
N VAL A 80 -2.54 -7.61 -22.90
CA VAL A 80 -2.33 -6.35 -23.64
C VAL A 80 -1.18 -6.51 -24.63
N GLU A 81 -1.12 -7.63 -25.34
CA GLU A 81 -0.61 -7.53 -26.71
C GLU A 81 -1.67 -6.73 -27.46
N GLU A 82 -1.29 -5.59 -28.07
CA GLU A 82 -2.03 -5.04 -29.18
C GLU A 82 -2.41 -6.25 -30.05
N MET A 83 -3.70 -6.62 -29.97
CA MET A 83 -4.16 -7.64 -30.89
C MET A 83 -3.77 -7.14 -32.27
N PRO A 84 -2.89 -7.86 -33.00
CA PRO A 84 -2.72 -7.55 -34.41
C PRO A 84 -4.15 -7.45 -34.93
N GLU A 85 -4.44 -6.43 -35.76
CA GLU A 85 -5.71 -6.42 -36.54
C GLU A 85 -5.86 -7.83 -37.10
N ALA A 86 -6.47 -8.70 -36.28
CA ALA A 86 -6.73 -10.05 -36.69
C ALA A 86 -7.67 -9.90 -37.84
N ALA A 87 -7.21 -10.34 -38.99
CA ALA A 87 -8.10 -10.57 -40.11
C ALA A 87 -9.40 -11.11 -39.51
N GLU A 88 -10.55 -10.46 -39.77
CA GLU A 88 -11.86 -10.86 -39.28
C GLU A 88 -12.06 -12.36 -39.53
N GLU A 89 -11.55 -13.20 -38.63
CA GLU A 89 -11.94 -14.59 -38.59
C GLU A 89 -13.41 -14.59 -38.22
N ALA A 90 -14.21 -15.05 -39.11
CA ALA A 90 -15.65 -15.14 -39.00
C ALA A 90 -15.95 -15.81 -37.65
N MET A 91 -16.67 -15.09 -36.74
CA MET A 91 -17.07 -15.69 -35.48
C MET A 91 -17.64 -17.09 -35.68
N PRO A 92 -17.32 -18.03 -34.81
CA PRO A 92 -17.89 -19.38 -34.89
C PRO A 92 -19.42 -19.29 -34.90
N PRO A 93 -20.10 -20.25 -35.55
CA PRO A 93 -21.55 -20.21 -35.74
C PRO A 93 -22.30 -20.15 -34.42
N CYS A 94 -23.48 -19.53 -34.46
CA CYS A 94 -24.41 -19.53 -33.32
C CYS A 94 -24.73 -20.97 -32.90
N ASP A 95 -24.78 -21.20 -31.59
CA ASP A 95 -25.00 -22.56 -31.06
C ASP A 95 -26.11 -22.62 -29.97
N CYS A 96 -26.82 -21.51 -29.79
CA CYS A 96 -27.92 -21.46 -28.81
C CYS A 96 -29.16 -22.23 -29.35
N ASN A 97 -29.40 -23.37 -28.75
CA ASN A 97 -30.53 -24.23 -29.11
C ASN A 97 -31.56 -24.30 -28.00
N ILE A 98 -32.38 -23.25 -27.87
CA ILE A 98 -33.44 -23.12 -26.87
C ILE A 98 -34.79 -22.88 -27.56
N SER A 99 -35.89 -23.13 -26.88
CA SER A 99 -37.24 -22.71 -27.31
C SER A 99 -37.41 -21.24 -26.97
N TYR A 100 -37.80 -20.42 -27.91
CA TYR A 100 -38.04 -18.97 -27.77
C TYR A 100 -39.32 -18.53 -28.41
N ASP A 101 -39.89 -17.46 -27.88
CA ASP A 101 -41.08 -16.79 -28.45
C ASP A 101 -40.69 -15.79 -29.55
N TYR A 102 -39.55 -15.13 -29.37
CA TYR A 102 -39.05 -14.09 -30.28
C TYR A 102 -37.54 -14.28 -30.50
N VAL A 103 -37.11 -14.00 -31.74
CA VAL A 103 -35.70 -13.97 -32.12
C VAL A 103 -35.33 -12.62 -32.71
N VAL A 104 -34.20 -12.06 -32.31
CA VAL A 104 -33.59 -10.86 -32.84
C VAL A 104 -32.26 -11.26 -33.49
N GLY A 105 -32.10 -10.90 -34.76
CA GLY A 105 -30.94 -11.27 -35.57
C GLY A 105 -31.06 -12.64 -36.23
N THR A 106 -30.35 -12.81 -37.33
CA THR A 106 -30.36 -14.02 -38.15
C THR A 106 -29.18 -14.96 -37.81
N ASP A 107 -28.08 -14.38 -37.42
CA ASP A 107 -26.83 -15.08 -37.08
C ASP A 107 -26.01 -14.24 -36.08
N CYS A 108 -24.88 -14.77 -35.62
CA CYS A 108 -24.08 -14.15 -34.58
C CYS A 108 -23.27 -12.92 -35.04
N ASN A 109 -23.24 -12.61 -36.30
CA ASN A 109 -22.66 -11.41 -36.91
C ASN A 109 -23.71 -10.36 -37.32
N SER A 110 -25.01 -10.70 -37.20
CA SER A 110 -26.06 -9.78 -37.59
C SER A 110 -26.13 -8.56 -36.67
N VAL A 111 -26.40 -7.39 -37.27
CA VAL A 111 -26.73 -6.15 -36.54
C VAL A 111 -28.17 -5.82 -36.83
N THR A 112 -29.02 -5.77 -35.80
CA THR A 112 -30.46 -5.56 -35.90
C THR A 112 -30.87 -4.34 -35.10
N ASN A 113 -31.56 -3.37 -35.73
CA ASN A 113 -32.13 -2.26 -35.00
C ASN A 113 -33.43 -2.71 -34.30
N LEU A 114 -33.65 -2.22 -33.07
CA LEU A 114 -34.84 -2.56 -32.30
C LEU A 114 -36.11 -2.25 -33.06
N THR A 115 -36.21 -1.05 -33.66
CA THR A 115 -37.37 -0.58 -34.40
C THR A 115 -37.76 -1.46 -35.59
N SER A 116 -36.81 -2.26 -36.08
CA SER A 116 -37.03 -3.25 -37.19
C SER A 116 -37.14 -4.68 -36.68
N SER A 117 -37.00 -4.93 -35.36
CA SER A 117 -36.98 -6.25 -34.77
C SER A 117 -38.36 -6.80 -34.42
N SER A 118 -38.46 -8.12 -34.20
CA SER A 118 -39.69 -8.81 -33.81
C SER A 118 -40.20 -8.46 -32.40
N ILE A 119 -39.39 -7.80 -31.58
CA ILE A 119 -39.75 -7.43 -30.21
C ILE A 119 -40.29 -6.00 -30.09
N TYR A 120 -40.28 -5.22 -31.16
CA TYR A 120 -40.82 -3.83 -31.18
C TYR A 120 -42.26 -3.76 -31.70
N PRO A 121 -43.14 -2.93 -31.17
CA PRO A 121 -42.88 -1.94 -30.09
C PRO A 121 -43.01 -2.53 -28.68
N SER A 122 -43.54 -3.71 -28.52
CA SER A 122 -43.65 -4.39 -27.22
C SER A 122 -43.97 -5.90 -27.40
N ILE A 123 -43.64 -6.70 -26.42
CA ILE A 123 -43.95 -8.14 -26.33
C ILE A 123 -44.69 -8.44 -25.04
N PRO A 124 -45.38 -9.60 -24.91
CA PRO A 124 -46.02 -10.02 -23.66
C PRO A 124 -45.02 -10.18 -22.49
N ALA A 125 -45.49 -9.96 -21.27
CA ALA A 125 -44.68 -10.25 -20.07
C ALA A 125 -44.36 -11.75 -19.96
N GLY A 126 -43.17 -12.08 -19.51
CA GLY A 126 -42.68 -13.44 -19.37
C GLY A 126 -42.23 -14.10 -20.69
N SER A 127 -42.12 -13.36 -21.78
CA SER A 127 -41.60 -13.88 -23.06
C SER A 127 -40.18 -14.34 -23.00
N VAL A 128 -39.87 -15.36 -23.78
CA VAL A 128 -38.50 -15.85 -24.03
C VAL A 128 -37.99 -15.23 -25.32
N VAL A 129 -36.90 -14.43 -25.22
CA VAL A 129 -36.26 -13.74 -26.35
C VAL A 129 -34.88 -14.29 -26.57
N LEU A 130 -34.56 -14.65 -27.80
CA LEU A 130 -33.20 -15.01 -28.24
C LEU A 130 -32.59 -13.87 -29.03
N ILE A 131 -31.42 -13.37 -28.58
CA ILE A 131 -30.62 -12.38 -29.33
C ILE A 131 -29.42 -13.07 -29.96
N ARG A 132 -29.31 -12.95 -31.28
CA ARG A 132 -28.19 -13.38 -32.12
C ARG A 132 -27.50 -12.15 -32.69
N GLY A 133 -26.20 -12.05 -32.57
CA GLY A 133 -25.44 -10.88 -32.97
C GLY A 133 -25.73 -9.65 -32.11
N GLN A 134 -25.80 -8.47 -32.75
CA GLN A 134 -25.94 -7.19 -32.04
C GLN A 134 -27.36 -6.63 -32.18
N LEU A 135 -27.98 -6.32 -31.05
CA LEU A 135 -29.24 -5.55 -30.99
C LEU A 135 -28.93 -4.08 -30.71
N ASN A 136 -29.23 -3.17 -31.67
CA ASN A 136 -29.17 -1.73 -31.45
C ASN A 136 -30.50 -1.24 -30.91
N VAL A 137 -30.53 -0.65 -29.75
CA VAL A 137 -31.70 0.00 -29.15
C VAL A 137 -31.75 1.43 -29.67
N ASP A 138 -32.47 1.65 -30.78
CA ASP A 138 -32.63 2.90 -31.52
C ASP A 138 -33.96 3.58 -31.25
N ALA A 139 -34.63 3.26 -30.15
CA ALA A 139 -35.82 3.89 -29.60
C ALA A 139 -35.90 3.64 -28.09
N ASP A 140 -36.55 4.52 -27.33
CA ASP A 140 -36.87 4.26 -25.94
C ASP A 140 -37.63 2.96 -25.79
N TYR A 141 -37.09 2.02 -25.01
CA TYR A 141 -37.68 0.69 -24.89
C TYR A 141 -37.74 0.19 -23.44
N ASN A 142 -38.93 -0.25 -23.07
CA ASN A 142 -39.13 -0.98 -21.83
C ASN A 142 -39.35 -2.47 -22.18
N MET A 143 -38.34 -3.29 -21.86
CA MET A 143 -38.47 -4.74 -22.03
C MET A 143 -39.64 -5.24 -21.18
N ALA A 144 -40.47 -6.11 -21.76
CA ALA A 144 -41.62 -6.68 -21.04
C ALA A 144 -41.15 -7.37 -19.74
N GLN A 145 -41.86 -7.12 -18.66
CA GLN A 145 -41.50 -7.58 -17.33
C GLN A 145 -41.41 -9.12 -17.28
N ASN A 146 -40.45 -9.64 -16.48
CA ASN A 146 -40.19 -11.07 -16.28
C ASN A 146 -39.77 -11.84 -17.56
N SER A 147 -39.40 -11.17 -18.65
CA SER A 147 -38.86 -11.84 -19.85
C SER A 147 -37.46 -12.44 -19.58
N GLN A 148 -37.21 -13.56 -20.23
CA GLN A 148 -35.89 -14.21 -20.26
C GLN A 148 -35.22 -13.87 -21.60
N ILE A 149 -34.06 -13.25 -21.55
CA ILE A 149 -33.30 -12.78 -22.71
C ILE A 149 -32.04 -13.64 -22.82
N TYR A 150 -32.09 -14.59 -23.73
CA TYR A 150 -30.93 -15.46 -24.01
C TYR A 150 -30.03 -14.78 -25.03
N MET A 151 -28.76 -14.70 -24.69
CA MET A 151 -27.72 -14.15 -25.52
C MET A 151 -26.96 -15.31 -26.18
N ASP A 152 -26.97 -15.38 -27.49
CA ASP A 152 -26.19 -16.35 -28.22
C ASP A 152 -24.68 -16.01 -28.17
N ARG A 153 -23.84 -16.83 -28.69
CA ARG A 153 -22.39 -16.68 -28.72
C ARG A 153 -21.98 -15.29 -29.23
N GLY A 154 -21.28 -14.53 -28.41
CA GLY A 154 -20.81 -13.18 -28.74
C GLY A 154 -21.91 -12.13 -29.00
N ALA A 155 -23.16 -12.43 -28.67
CA ALA A 155 -24.25 -11.46 -28.80
C ALA A 155 -24.05 -10.26 -27.87
N GLY A 156 -24.56 -9.10 -28.28
CA GLY A 156 -24.51 -7.86 -27.50
C GLY A 156 -25.75 -6.99 -27.70
N ILE A 157 -26.00 -6.10 -26.74
CA ILE A 157 -27.00 -5.05 -26.83
C ILE A 157 -26.29 -3.71 -26.83
N VAL A 158 -26.60 -2.82 -27.77
CA VAL A 158 -26.06 -1.45 -27.83
C VAL A 158 -27.21 -0.47 -27.65
N VAL A 159 -27.20 0.27 -26.55
CA VAL A 159 -28.16 1.36 -26.34
C VAL A 159 -27.60 2.60 -27.01
N LYS A 160 -28.29 3.03 -28.09
CA LYS A 160 -27.84 4.12 -28.95
C LYS A 160 -28.03 5.48 -28.29
N SER A 161 -27.16 6.41 -28.62
CA SER A 161 -27.18 7.78 -28.11
C SER A 161 -28.57 8.41 -28.16
N GLY A 162 -28.98 9.02 -27.05
CA GLY A 162 -30.30 9.68 -26.92
C GLY A 162 -31.45 8.74 -26.55
N TYR A 163 -31.23 7.42 -26.50
CA TYR A 163 -32.28 6.46 -26.18
C TYR A 163 -32.05 5.78 -24.82
N ARG A 164 -33.15 5.15 -24.34
CA ARG A 164 -33.16 4.46 -23.04
C ARG A 164 -33.62 3.01 -23.18
N LEU A 165 -32.85 2.11 -22.55
CA LEU A 165 -33.29 0.74 -22.30
C LEU A 165 -33.65 0.57 -20.82
N THR A 166 -34.85 0.04 -20.55
CA THR A 166 -35.29 -0.34 -19.21
C THR A 166 -35.51 -1.85 -19.13
N LEU A 167 -34.85 -2.51 -18.24
CA LEU A 167 -35.07 -3.91 -17.88
C LEU A 167 -35.77 -3.96 -16.51
N LYS A 168 -36.90 -4.65 -16.42
CA LYS A 168 -37.72 -4.75 -15.22
C LYS A 168 -38.02 -6.19 -14.85
N ASP A 169 -37.38 -6.67 -13.79
CA ASP A 169 -37.46 -8.08 -13.35
C ASP A 169 -37.08 -9.09 -14.47
N ASN A 170 -36.24 -8.66 -15.41
CA ASN A 170 -35.78 -9.49 -16.52
C ASN A 170 -34.58 -10.32 -16.14
N THR A 171 -34.35 -11.41 -16.86
CA THR A 171 -33.10 -12.19 -16.77
C THR A 171 -32.41 -12.16 -18.13
N VAL A 172 -31.18 -11.58 -18.16
CA VAL A 172 -30.30 -11.61 -19.33
C VAL A 172 -29.23 -12.68 -19.04
N LEU A 173 -29.05 -13.64 -19.93
CA LEU A 173 -28.14 -14.76 -19.70
C LEU A 173 -27.53 -15.27 -20.99
N GLY A 174 -26.26 -15.67 -20.93
CA GLY A 174 -25.61 -16.37 -22.05
C GLY A 174 -26.16 -17.79 -22.23
N CYS A 175 -26.17 -18.30 -23.46
CA CYS A 175 -26.52 -19.71 -23.73
C CYS A 175 -25.37 -20.65 -23.28
N ASN A 176 -24.47 -20.97 -24.20
CA ASN A 176 -23.34 -21.90 -23.95
C ASN A 176 -22.01 -21.18 -23.68
N TYR A 177 -21.91 -19.93 -24.11
CA TYR A 177 -20.73 -19.07 -24.05
C TYR A 177 -21.03 -17.79 -23.29
N LEU A 178 -19.97 -17.06 -22.92
CA LEU A 178 -20.09 -15.66 -22.54
C LEU A 178 -20.65 -14.85 -23.73
N TRP A 179 -21.41 -13.82 -23.42
CA TRP A 179 -21.85 -12.81 -24.37
C TRP A 179 -21.10 -11.50 -24.13
N LYS A 180 -21.08 -10.58 -25.11
CA LYS A 180 -20.23 -9.38 -25.05
C LYS A 180 -20.64 -8.43 -23.92
N SER A 181 -21.68 -7.64 -24.12
CA SER A 181 -22.07 -6.59 -23.17
C SER A 181 -23.46 -6.04 -23.46
N ILE A 182 -24.02 -5.30 -22.48
CA ILE A 182 -24.94 -4.21 -22.72
C ILE A 182 -24.08 -2.94 -22.79
N TYR A 183 -23.80 -2.48 -24.01
CA TYR A 183 -23.00 -1.29 -24.26
C TYR A 183 -23.89 -0.06 -24.26
N VAL A 184 -23.56 0.96 -23.46
CA VAL A 184 -24.34 2.17 -23.29
C VAL A 184 -23.57 3.35 -23.88
N GLU A 185 -23.99 3.82 -25.07
CA GLU A 185 -23.31 4.90 -25.80
C GLU A 185 -23.44 6.26 -25.07
N ASN A 186 -22.60 7.19 -25.44
CA ASN A 186 -22.68 8.58 -24.96
C ASN A 186 -24.08 9.15 -25.10
N GLY A 187 -24.65 9.71 -24.01
CA GLY A 187 -26.00 10.24 -23.94
C GLY A 187 -27.10 9.18 -23.93
N ALA A 188 -26.76 7.88 -23.92
CA ALA A 188 -27.74 6.80 -23.76
C ALA A 188 -27.98 6.49 -22.26
N ARG A 189 -29.06 5.78 -21.97
CA ARG A 189 -29.46 5.46 -20.60
C ARG A 189 -29.81 3.98 -20.44
N LEU A 190 -29.28 3.35 -19.38
CA LEU A 190 -29.68 2.00 -18.97
C LEU A 190 -30.31 2.03 -17.58
N ARG A 191 -31.48 1.42 -17.42
CA ARG A 191 -32.17 1.33 -16.13
C ARG A 191 -32.51 -0.13 -15.82
N LEU A 192 -32.01 -0.61 -14.71
CA LEU A 192 -32.32 -1.94 -14.16
C LEU A 192 -33.27 -1.77 -12.97
N LYS A 193 -34.51 -2.27 -13.10
CA LYS A 193 -35.56 -2.05 -12.12
C LYS A 193 -36.28 -3.35 -11.77
N GLY A 194 -37.17 -3.31 -10.81
CA GLY A 194 -38.14 -4.36 -10.52
C GLY A 194 -38.27 -4.69 -9.04
N ASN A 195 -39.33 -5.38 -8.70
CA ASN A 195 -39.62 -5.79 -7.30
C ASN A 195 -38.91 -7.09 -6.90
N VAL A 196 -38.62 -7.97 -7.88
CA VAL A 196 -37.88 -9.23 -7.71
C VAL A 196 -36.41 -9.01 -8.06
N GLY A 197 -36.11 -7.99 -8.86
CA GLY A 197 -34.79 -7.61 -9.33
C GLY A 197 -34.43 -8.20 -10.69
N THR A 198 -33.79 -7.37 -11.51
CA THR A 198 -33.21 -7.80 -12.79
C THR A 198 -31.96 -8.62 -12.56
N LYS A 199 -31.73 -9.70 -13.33
CA LYS A 199 -30.57 -10.56 -13.28
C LYS A 199 -29.80 -10.48 -14.58
N ILE A 200 -28.49 -10.22 -14.49
CA ILE A 200 -27.58 -10.20 -15.63
C ILE A 200 -26.45 -11.17 -15.35
N ARG A 201 -26.28 -12.16 -16.23
CA ARG A 201 -25.33 -13.24 -16.02
C ARG A 201 -24.63 -13.70 -17.29
N ASP A 202 -23.47 -14.28 -17.09
CA ASP A 202 -22.65 -14.88 -18.14
C ASP A 202 -22.18 -13.86 -19.22
N GLY A 203 -22.04 -12.57 -18.86
CA GLY A 203 -21.47 -11.54 -19.73
C GLY A 203 -19.96 -11.42 -19.56
N GLU A 204 -19.26 -11.07 -20.65
CA GLU A 204 -17.86 -10.63 -20.53
C GLU A 204 -17.81 -9.31 -19.76
N TYR A 205 -18.41 -8.27 -20.32
CA TYR A 205 -18.70 -7.02 -19.61
C TYR A 205 -20.23 -6.89 -19.50
N ALA A 206 -20.83 -7.29 -18.35
CA ALA A 206 -22.29 -7.33 -18.27
C ALA A 206 -22.93 -5.98 -18.63
N VAL A 207 -22.34 -4.88 -18.12
CA VAL A 207 -22.66 -3.51 -18.53
C VAL A 207 -21.35 -2.80 -18.86
N HIS A 208 -21.24 -2.26 -20.07
CA HIS A 208 -20.13 -1.45 -20.53
C HIS A 208 -20.61 -0.03 -20.81
N LEU A 209 -20.07 0.94 -20.06
CA LEU A 209 -20.47 2.33 -20.09
C LEU A 209 -19.48 3.16 -20.92
N GLU A 210 -19.99 4.03 -21.75
CA GLU A 210 -19.22 5.05 -22.47
C GLU A 210 -19.33 6.39 -21.74
N ASP A 211 -18.41 7.31 -21.99
CA ASP A 211 -18.45 8.67 -21.49
C ASP A 211 -19.83 9.30 -21.73
N GLY A 212 -20.36 10.05 -20.75
CA GLY A 212 -21.65 10.73 -20.85
C GLY A 212 -22.89 9.82 -20.85
N SER A 213 -22.73 8.52 -20.65
CA SER A 213 -23.87 7.59 -20.46
C SER A 213 -24.45 7.69 -19.04
N GLU A 214 -25.69 7.27 -18.85
CA GLU A 214 -26.40 7.22 -17.56
C GLU A 214 -26.76 5.77 -17.22
N PHE A 215 -26.39 5.33 -16.02
CA PHE A 215 -26.68 3.98 -15.52
C PHE A 215 -27.36 3.98 -14.16
N GLN A 216 -28.52 3.35 -14.05
CA GLN A 216 -29.29 3.25 -12.82
C GLN A 216 -29.61 1.80 -12.48
N MET A 217 -29.37 1.41 -11.26
CA MET A 217 -29.72 0.10 -10.68
C MET A 217 -30.65 0.28 -9.48
N GLN A 218 -31.62 -0.64 -9.33
CA GLN A 218 -32.44 -0.74 -8.13
C GLN A 218 -32.05 -1.95 -7.29
N GLU A 219 -32.51 -1.94 -6.04
CA GLU A 219 -32.37 -3.05 -5.10
C GLU A 219 -32.72 -4.40 -5.74
N LYS A 220 -32.05 -5.47 -5.28
CA LYS A 220 -32.21 -6.84 -5.77
C LYS A 220 -31.73 -7.09 -7.20
N THR A 221 -31.15 -6.10 -7.88
CA THR A 221 -30.41 -6.36 -9.11
C THR A 221 -29.28 -7.35 -8.82
N THR A 222 -29.11 -8.34 -9.67
CA THR A 222 -28.10 -9.38 -9.48
C THR A 222 -27.23 -9.52 -10.72
N PHE A 223 -25.92 -9.36 -10.53
CA PHE A 223 -24.90 -9.74 -11.50
C PHE A 223 -24.32 -11.09 -11.09
N LEU A 224 -24.36 -12.08 -11.98
CA LEU A 224 -23.98 -13.45 -11.63
C LEU A 224 -23.06 -14.05 -12.68
N ASN A 225 -21.86 -14.48 -12.27
CA ASN A 225 -20.90 -15.15 -13.15
C ASN A 225 -20.56 -14.35 -14.41
N ASN A 226 -20.47 -13.03 -14.30
CA ASN A 226 -19.91 -12.17 -15.33
C ASN A 226 -18.39 -12.07 -15.14
N TYR A 227 -17.62 -11.87 -16.22
CA TYR A 227 -16.19 -11.62 -16.06
C TYR A 227 -15.99 -10.29 -15.33
N ILE A 228 -16.53 -9.19 -15.86
CA ILE A 228 -16.67 -7.92 -15.16
C ILE A 228 -18.16 -7.51 -15.19
N SER A 229 -18.72 -7.15 -14.04
CA SER A 229 -20.15 -6.82 -13.98
C SER A 229 -20.44 -5.41 -14.48
N ILE A 230 -19.65 -4.41 -14.07
CA ILE A 230 -19.74 -3.03 -14.55
C ILE A 230 -18.34 -2.58 -14.99
N TYR A 231 -18.23 -2.16 -16.23
CA TYR A 231 -16.99 -1.74 -16.85
C TYR A 231 -17.11 -0.32 -17.40
N TYR A 232 -16.17 0.55 -16.99
CA TYR A 232 -16.07 1.93 -17.46
C TYR A 232 -14.62 2.36 -17.59
N LEU A 233 -14.26 2.90 -18.75
CA LEU A 233 -13.00 3.61 -18.99
C LEU A 233 -13.31 4.98 -19.56
N ASN A 234 -12.79 6.04 -18.90
CA ASN A 234 -12.95 7.41 -19.40
C ASN A 234 -12.08 7.62 -20.67
N GLY A 235 -12.73 7.91 -21.78
CA GLY A 235 -12.10 8.23 -23.06
C GLY A 235 -11.68 9.70 -23.21
N GLY A 236 -11.81 10.51 -22.15
CA GLY A 236 -11.51 11.94 -22.13
C GLY A 236 -12.71 12.83 -22.41
N GLY A 237 -13.91 12.27 -22.40
CA GLY A 237 -15.20 12.99 -22.47
C GLY A 237 -15.77 13.34 -21.10
N ALA A 238 -17.05 13.73 -21.05
CA ALA A 238 -17.76 13.84 -19.79
C ALA A 238 -17.92 12.45 -19.17
N ALA A 239 -17.60 12.28 -17.88
CA ALA A 239 -17.73 10.98 -17.22
C ALA A 239 -19.15 10.41 -17.33
N CYS A 240 -19.27 9.08 -17.29
CA CYS A 240 -20.57 8.44 -17.17
C CYS A 240 -21.21 8.75 -15.81
N ASP A 241 -22.53 8.68 -15.72
CA ASP A 241 -23.25 8.86 -14.46
C ASP A 241 -23.74 7.51 -13.95
N ILE A 242 -22.99 6.92 -13.00
CA ILE A 242 -23.42 5.75 -12.26
C ILE A 242 -24.16 6.24 -11.02
N LEU A 243 -25.50 6.17 -11.06
CA LEU A 243 -26.30 6.62 -9.93
C LEU A 243 -26.07 5.75 -8.70
N PRO A 244 -26.04 6.32 -7.48
CA PRO A 244 -25.88 5.56 -6.25
C PRO A 244 -26.87 4.40 -6.16
N PHE A 245 -26.41 3.24 -5.70
CA PHE A 245 -27.20 2.02 -5.70
C PHE A 245 -27.04 1.26 -4.38
N ARG A 246 -28.05 0.45 -4.04
CA ARG A 246 -28.14 -0.30 -2.79
C ARG A 246 -28.78 -1.65 -3.01
N GLY A 247 -28.42 -2.64 -2.19
CA GLY A 247 -28.99 -3.99 -2.23
C GLY A 247 -28.75 -4.71 -3.55
N VAL A 248 -27.67 -4.39 -4.25
CA VAL A 248 -27.24 -5.02 -5.51
C VAL A 248 -26.28 -6.16 -5.19
N LEU A 249 -26.44 -7.28 -5.87
CA LEU A 249 -25.62 -8.47 -5.68
C LEU A 249 -24.68 -8.67 -6.86
N PHE A 250 -23.37 -8.69 -6.58
CA PHE A 250 -22.31 -9.05 -7.52
C PHE A 250 -21.71 -10.39 -7.10
N LYS A 251 -21.94 -11.46 -7.88
CA LYS A 251 -21.68 -12.81 -7.43
C LYS A 251 -21.01 -13.70 -8.45
N GLY A 252 -19.94 -14.36 -8.01
CA GLY A 252 -19.32 -15.51 -8.68
C GLY A 252 -19.61 -16.79 -7.91
N THR A 253 -20.14 -17.82 -8.57
CA THR A 253 -20.51 -19.09 -7.91
C THR A 253 -19.84 -20.30 -8.50
N SER A 254 -19.19 -20.15 -9.68
CA SER A 254 -18.55 -21.22 -10.41
C SER A 254 -17.58 -20.64 -11.45
N SER A 255 -16.80 -21.51 -12.08
CA SER A 255 -16.07 -21.16 -13.29
C SER A 255 -16.99 -20.53 -14.33
N LEU A 256 -16.49 -19.52 -15.04
CA LEU A 256 -17.24 -18.86 -16.09
C LEU A 256 -17.47 -19.80 -17.29
N LYS A 257 -18.49 -19.48 -18.10
CA LYS A 257 -18.67 -20.08 -19.40
C LYS A 257 -17.46 -19.79 -20.30
N PRO A 258 -17.18 -20.65 -21.31
CA PRO A 258 -16.16 -20.35 -22.29
C PRO A 258 -16.39 -18.97 -22.93
N HIS A 259 -15.31 -18.26 -23.24
CA HIS A 259 -15.38 -17.01 -23.97
C HIS A 259 -15.92 -17.26 -25.41
N TYR A 260 -16.61 -16.30 -25.96
CA TYR A 260 -17.26 -16.44 -27.27
C TYR A 260 -16.29 -16.61 -28.44
N ASP A 261 -15.01 -16.19 -28.33
CA ASP A 261 -13.99 -16.46 -29.35
C ASP A 261 -13.59 -17.94 -29.40
N GLY A 262 -13.79 -18.68 -28.31
CA GLY A 262 -13.41 -20.09 -28.17
C GLY A 262 -11.94 -20.34 -27.85
N VAL A 263 -11.15 -19.28 -27.65
CA VAL A 263 -9.71 -19.33 -27.36
C VAL A 263 -9.42 -18.78 -25.98
N THR A 264 -9.98 -17.63 -25.65
CA THR A 264 -9.81 -16.96 -24.36
C THR A 264 -10.49 -17.76 -23.26
N SER A 265 -9.86 -17.86 -22.10
CA SER A 265 -10.39 -18.56 -20.93
C SER A 265 -10.32 -17.65 -19.71
N TYR A 266 -11.47 -17.39 -19.12
CA TYR A 266 -11.60 -16.69 -17.86
C TYR A 266 -12.00 -17.70 -16.77
N PRO A 267 -11.11 -18.09 -15.87
CA PRO A 267 -11.41 -19.14 -14.88
C PRO A 267 -12.46 -18.69 -13.84
N TRP A 268 -12.52 -17.38 -13.53
CA TRP A 268 -13.36 -16.80 -12.48
C TRP A 268 -13.96 -15.45 -12.86
N ALA A 269 -15.04 -15.05 -12.17
CA ALA A 269 -15.54 -13.69 -12.19
C ALA A 269 -14.47 -12.73 -11.62
N TYR A 270 -14.05 -11.77 -12.45
CA TYR A 270 -12.87 -10.94 -12.14
C TYR A 270 -13.20 -9.79 -11.21
N ALA A 271 -14.21 -8.97 -11.54
CA ALA A 271 -14.56 -7.81 -10.72
C ALA A 271 -16.06 -7.52 -10.70
N GLY A 272 -16.54 -7.01 -9.57
CA GLY A 272 -17.85 -6.42 -9.47
C GLY A 272 -17.92 -5.11 -10.26
N LEU A 273 -17.03 -4.17 -9.96
CA LEU A 273 -16.84 -2.91 -10.68
C LEU A 273 -15.38 -2.78 -11.12
N TYR A 274 -15.21 -2.33 -12.35
CA TYR A 274 -13.93 -1.91 -12.92
C TYR A 274 -14.11 -0.52 -13.53
N VAL A 275 -13.51 0.49 -12.94
CA VAL A 275 -13.76 1.89 -13.28
C VAL A 275 -12.44 2.65 -13.40
N SER A 276 -12.27 3.43 -14.46
CA SER A 276 -11.10 4.29 -14.65
C SER A 276 -11.49 5.70 -15.06
N GLY A 277 -10.90 6.70 -14.42
CA GLY A 277 -11.11 8.12 -14.73
C GLY A 277 -12.49 8.67 -14.32
N HIS A 278 -13.13 8.07 -13.31
CA HIS A 278 -14.42 8.56 -12.82
C HIS A 278 -14.20 9.61 -11.72
N PRO A 279 -14.74 10.83 -11.87
CA PRO A 279 -14.49 11.92 -10.92
C PRO A 279 -15.13 11.69 -9.55
N MET A 280 -16.15 10.83 -9.46
CA MET A 280 -16.77 10.43 -8.22
C MET A 280 -17.67 9.21 -8.39
N LEU A 281 -17.18 8.04 -8.07
CA LEU A 281 -17.96 6.81 -8.04
C LEU A 281 -18.53 6.59 -6.63
N LYS A 282 -19.87 6.50 -6.51
CA LYS A 282 -20.53 6.13 -5.25
C LYS A 282 -21.05 4.69 -5.31
N VAL A 283 -20.53 3.85 -4.42
CA VAL A 283 -20.99 2.47 -4.20
C VAL A 283 -21.73 2.41 -2.88
N GLY A 284 -23.03 2.35 -2.93
CA GLY A 284 -23.89 2.44 -1.77
C GLY A 284 -24.59 3.78 -1.63
N ASP A 285 -25.45 3.90 -0.64
CA ASP A 285 -26.25 5.09 -0.36
C ASP A 285 -26.43 5.29 1.14
N LEU A 286 -26.26 6.51 1.61
CA LEU A 286 -26.50 6.94 2.99
C LEU A 286 -27.97 7.15 3.33
N SER A 287 -28.89 6.90 2.43
CA SER A 287 -30.31 7.20 2.68
C SER A 287 -30.80 6.52 3.97
N SER A 288 -31.38 7.33 4.82
CA SER A 288 -31.63 7.19 6.25
C SER A 288 -32.61 6.07 6.68
N ASN A 289 -33.02 5.18 5.83
CA ASN A 289 -33.97 4.12 6.14
C ASN A 289 -33.29 2.79 6.48
N VAL A 290 -32.91 2.77 7.61
CA VAL A 290 -32.75 1.86 8.74
C VAL A 290 -32.53 0.35 8.52
N ASN A 291 -32.81 -0.31 7.46
CA ASN A 291 -32.59 -1.75 7.23
C ASN A 291 -32.61 -2.11 5.74
N GLY A 292 -32.12 -1.25 4.88
CA GLY A 292 -31.93 -1.64 3.48
C GLY A 292 -30.80 -2.65 3.35
N ASP A 293 -30.93 -3.56 2.41
CA ASP A 293 -29.95 -4.56 2.12
C ASP A 293 -28.62 -3.91 1.69
N LYS A 294 -27.49 -4.37 2.22
CA LYS A 294 -26.15 -3.97 1.78
C LYS A 294 -25.93 -4.41 0.33
N ASN A 295 -25.07 -3.72 -0.41
CA ASN A 295 -24.52 -4.30 -1.62
C ASN A 295 -23.66 -5.51 -1.23
N GLU A 296 -23.71 -6.59 -2.00
CA GLU A 296 -22.93 -7.78 -1.74
C GLU A 296 -22.01 -8.08 -2.93
N PHE A 297 -20.71 -8.20 -2.63
CA PHE A 297 -19.67 -8.65 -3.56
C PHE A 297 -19.14 -9.99 -3.04
N SER A 298 -19.47 -11.10 -3.70
CA SER A 298 -19.14 -12.42 -3.18
C SER A 298 -18.67 -13.40 -4.23
N GLY A 299 -17.65 -14.20 -3.90
CA GLY A 299 -17.09 -15.22 -4.78
C GLY A 299 -16.46 -14.67 -6.06
N LEU A 300 -16.01 -13.43 -6.04
CA LEU A 300 -15.28 -12.73 -7.12
C LEU A 300 -13.79 -12.77 -6.85
N ARG A 301 -12.98 -12.44 -7.87
CA ARG A 301 -11.58 -12.13 -7.61
C ARG A 301 -11.44 -10.77 -6.93
N ASN A 302 -12.18 -9.75 -7.35
CA ASN A 302 -12.15 -8.41 -6.77
C ASN A 302 -13.56 -7.82 -6.63
N GLY A 303 -13.79 -7.05 -5.58
CA GLY A 303 -15.05 -6.33 -5.40
C GLY A 303 -15.09 -5.08 -6.27
N VAL A 304 -14.34 -4.05 -5.91
CA VAL A 304 -14.23 -2.76 -6.62
C VAL A 304 -12.78 -2.52 -7.02
N LEU A 305 -12.55 -2.31 -8.29
CA LEU A 305 -11.29 -1.86 -8.87
C LEU A 305 -11.48 -0.48 -9.48
N ALA A 306 -10.71 0.49 -9.03
CA ALA A 306 -10.78 1.85 -9.54
C ALA A 306 -9.36 2.39 -9.81
N PHE A 307 -9.22 3.13 -10.90
CA PHE A 307 -7.98 3.75 -11.29
C PHE A 307 -8.23 5.21 -11.67
N ASN A 308 -7.37 6.13 -11.23
CA ASN A 308 -7.51 7.56 -11.49
C ASN A 308 -8.95 8.05 -11.21
N SER A 309 -9.52 7.60 -10.08
CA SER A 309 -10.93 7.80 -9.75
C SER A 309 -11.10 8.15 -8.29
N ASP A 310 -12.08 9.00 -8.00
CA ASP A 310 -12.52 9.23 -6.64
C ASP A 310 -13.67 8.26 -6.32
N VAL A 311 -13.55 7.54 -5.21
CA VAL A 311 -14.47 6.45 -4.86
C VAL A 311 -14.98 6.62 -3.44
N GLU A 312 -16.28 6.45 -3.27
CA GLU A 312 -16.94 6.43 -1.97
C GLU A 312 -17.75 5.15 -1.81
N VAL A 313 -17.52 4.39 -0.74
CA VAL A 313 -18.15 3.09 -0.52
C VAL A 313 -18.89 3.06 0.81
N TYR A 314 -20.18 2.79 0.76
CA TYR A 314 -21.07 2.66 1.91
C TYR A 314 -21.79 1.32 1.93
N ALA A 315 -22.22 0.88 3.10
CA ALA A 315 -23.16 -0.20 3.29
C ALA A 315 -22.95 -1.38 2.31
N SER A 316 -21.72 -1.83 2.20
CA SER A 316 -21.30 -2.88 1.28
C SER A 316 -20.66 -4.04 2.04
N LYS A 317 -20.93 -5.25 1.58
CA LYS A 317 -20.31 -6.47 2.09
C LYS A 317 -19.46 -7.12 1.01
N PHE A 318 -18.23 -7.37 1.33
CA PHE A 318 -17.26 -8.08 0.51
C PHE A 318 -16.98 -9.42 1.15
N SER A 319 -17.23 -10.52 0.46
CA SER A 319 -17.06 -11.84 1.06
C SER A 319 -16.53 -12.88 0.08
N ASP A 320 -15.68 -13.77 0.61
CA ASP A 320 -15.13 -14.89 -0.14
C ASP A 320 -14.45 -14.43 -1.44
N LEU A 321 -13.64 -13.36 -1.35
CA LEU A 321 -12.86 -12.83 -2.46
C LEU A 321 -11.51 -13.53 -2.50
N HIS A 322 -11.33 -14.36 -3.52
CA HIS A 322 -10.18 -15.26 -3.60
C HIS A 322 -9.20 -14.85 -4.69
N ASP A 323 -7.93 -15.00 -4.36
CA ASP A 323 -6.83 -14.88 -5.29
C ASP A 323 -6.24 -16.27 -5.59
N LEU A 324 -6.11 -16.59 -6.87
CA LEU A 324 -5.27 -17.70 -7.32
C LEU A 324 -3.86 -17.22 -7.69
N ASP A 325 -3.67 -15.89 -7.77
CA ASP A 325 -2.43 -15.24 -8.15
C ASP A 325 -2.19 -14.08 -7.17
N TYR A 326 -1.43 -14.32 -6.11
CA TYR A 326 -1.24 -13.42 -4.95
C TYR A 326 -0.83 -11.98 -5.28
N ALA A 327 -0.39 -11.70 -6.48
CA ALA A 327 0.10 -10.38 -6.87
C ALA A 327 -0.99 -9.40 -7.32
N ILE A 328 -2.14 -9.85 -7.86
CA ILE A 328 -3.02 -9.00 -8.66
C ILE A 328 -4.49 -9.02 -8.22
N ALA A 329 -4.94 -9.95 -7.38
CA ALA A 329 -6.37 -10.16 -7.10
C ALA A 329 -6.67 -10.42 -5.62
N GLY A 330 -7.93 -10.58 -5.25
CA GLY A 330 -8.39 -10.86 -3.89
C GLY A 330 -8.70 -9.61 -3.07
N PHE A 331 -8.88 -8.46 -3.72
CA PHE A 331 -9.19 -7.18 -3.06
C PHE A 331 -10.69 -7.00 -2.83
N GLY A 332 -11.05 -6.58 -1.61
CA GLY A 332 -12.36 -5.99 -1.39
C GLY A 332 -12.52 -4.69 -2.18
N ILE A 333 -11.65 -3.73 -1.93
CA ILE A 333 -11.58 -2.45 -2.64
C ILE A 333 -10.12 -2.17 -3.00
N ARG A 334 -9.86 -1.85 -4.26
CA ARG A 334 -8.57 -1.34 -4.73
C ARG A 334 -8.77 -0.05 -5.50
N VAL A 335 -8.14 1.00 -5.04
CA VAL A 335 -8.07 2.30 -5.75
C VAL A 335 -6.60 2.65 -5.97
N GLN A 336 -6.31 3.20 -7.14
CA GLN A 336 -4.98 3.66 -7.48
C GLN A 336 -5.08 4.99 -8.23
N LEU A 337 -4.36 6.00 -7.77
CA LEU A 337 -4.41 7.37 -8.27
C LEU A 337 -5.81 8.00 -8.10
N GLY A 338 -6.06 8.62 -6.93
CA GLY A 338 -7.35 9.26 -6.67
C GLY A 338 -7.61 9.41 -5.19
N SER A 339 -8.87 9.28 -4.80
CA SER A 339 -9.26 9.25 -3.40
C SER A 339 -10.19 8.09 -3.10
N LEU A 340 -10.05 7.52 -1.91
CA LEU A 340 -10.96 6.49 -1.42
C LEU A 340 -11.56 6.90 -0.09
N ARG A 341 -12.88 6.94 -0.04
CA ARG A 341 -13.62 7.17 1.21
C ARG A 341 -14.50 5.96 1.53
N VAL A 342 -14.33 5.41 2.73
CA VAL A 342 -15.19 4.36 3.31
C VAL A 342 -15.71 4.89 4.65
N PRO A 343 -16.61 5.89 4.62
CA PRO A 343 -16.98 6.66 5.80
C PRO A 343 -18.16 6.02 6.57
N GLY A 344 -18.02 4.79 7.00
CA GLY A 344 -19.05 4.08 7.77
C GLY A 344 -19.49 4.82 9.04
N THR A 345 -20.61 4.41 9.61
CA THR A 345 -21.04 4.83 10.93
C THR A 345 -21.12 3.62 11.86
N ARG A 346 -20.85 3.80 13.15
CA ARG A 346 -20.78 2.73 14.15
C ARG A 346 -21.99 1.77 14.18
N PHE A 347 -23.12 2.16 13.61
CA PHE A 347 -24.37 1.40 13.83
C PHE A 347 -25.09 0.94 12.57
N LYS A 348 -24.78 1.41 11.36
CA LYS A 348 -25.67 1.14 10.21
C LYS A 348 -25.04 0.97 8.83
N ASP A 349 -24.13 1.82 8.44
CA ASP A 349 -23.70 1.91 7.04
C ASP A 349 -22.23 1.49 6.86
N HIS A 350 -21.68 0.75 7.83
CA HIS A 350 -20.33 0.24 7.78
C HIS A 350 -20.18 -0.83 6.69
N CYS A 351 -19.00 -0.88 6.12
CA CYS A 351 -18.61 -1.95 5.22
C CYS A 351 -18.12 -3.17 6.00
N GLU A 352 -18.40 -4.35 5.48
CA GLU A 352 -17.97 -5.64 6.03
C GLU A 352 -17.06 -6.35 5.03
N PHE A 353 -15.94 -6.90 5.51
CA PHE A 353 -15.04 -7.73 4.71
C PHE A 353 -14.90 -9.07 5.43
N VAL A 354 -15.25 -10.16 4.75
CA VAL A 354 -15.28 -11.50 5.34
C VAL A 354 -14.60 -12.49 4.42
N ASN A 355 -13.56 -13.19 4.91
CA ASN A 355 -12.80 -14.17 4.13
C ASN A 355 -12.28 -13.56 2.79
N CYS A 356 -11.68 -12.40 2.84
CA CYS A 356 -11.01 -11.77 1.71
C CYS A 356 -9.49 -11.98 1.83
N VAL A 357 -8.79 -12.07 0.71
CA VAL A 357 -7.31 -12.08 0.76
C VAL A 357 -6.83 -10.72 1.24
N ARG A 358 -7.35 -9.64 0.69
CA ARG A 358 -7.04 -8.26 1.04
C ARG A 358 -8.29 -7.44 1.25
N GLY A 359 -8.29 -6.60 2.29
CA GLY A 359 -9.44 -5.74 2.56
C GLY A 359 -9.46 -4.53 1.64
N ILE A 360 -8.72 -3.48 1.99
CA ILE A 360 -8.69 -2.18 1.29
C ILE A 360 -7.25 -1.86 0.89
N TYR A 361 -7.08 -1.43 -0.35
CA TYR A 361 -5.83 -0.91 -0.90
C TYR A 361 -6.03 0.46 -1.53
N MET A 362 -5.13 1.38 -1.18
CA MET A 362 -5.00 2.70 -1.81
C MET A 362 -3.57 2.93 -2.24
N GLY A 363 -3.35 3.13 -3.53
CA GLY A 363 -2.06 3.51 -4.09
C GLY A 363 -2.10 4.96 -4.58
N ASP A 364 -1.19 5.80 -4.07
CA ASP A 364 -1.02 7.21 -4.43
C ASP A 364 -2.32 8.02 -4.40
N GLY A 365 -2.77 8.39 -3.18
CA GLY A 365 -3.93 9.26 -3.00
C GLY A 365 -4.49 9.30 -1.58
N ASP A 366 -5.52 10.13 -1.41
CA ASP A 366 -6.16 10.34 -0.12
C ASP A 366 -6.98 9.12 0.31
N LEU A 367 -6.90 8.74 1.58
CA LEU A 367 -7.62 7.60 2.14
C LEU A 367 -8.40 7.97 3.40
N GLU A 368 -9.69 7.71 3.42
CA GLU A 368 -10.53 7.78 4.60
C GLU A 368 -11.24 6.43 4.82
N VAL A 369 -10.93 5.71 5.92
CA VAL A 369 -11.59 4.44 6.29
C VAL A 369 -12.07 4.51 7.72
N LYS A 370 -13.39 4.42 7.92
CA LYS A 370 -14.00 4.52 9.24
C LYS A 370 -15.04 3.43 9.48
N TYR A 371 -15.03 2.86 10.69
CA TYR A 371 -16.02 1.90 11.16
C TYR A 371 -16.22 0.69 10.26
N THR A 372 -15.15 0.13 9.71
CA THR A 372 -15.23 -1.13 8.95
C THR A 372 -15.02 -2.33 9.86
N ASP A 373 -15.72 -3.43 9.54
CA ASP A 373 -15.52 -4.73 10.18
C ASP A 373 -14.83 -5.68 9.20
N MET A 374 -13.66 -6.18 9.56
CA MET A 374 -12.85 -7.08 8.74
C MET A 374 -12.58 -8.38 9.51
N THR A 375 -12.98 -9.51 8.96
CA THR A 375 -12.83 -10.83 9.61
C THR A 375 -12.31 -11.85 8.60
N GLY A 376 -11.30 -12.62 9.01
CA GLY A 376 -10.71 -13.64 8.16
C GLY A 376 -10.01 -13.05 6.93
N ILE A 377 -9.22 -12.01 7.14
CA ILE A 377 -8.40 -11.41 6.08
C ILE A 377 -7.05 -12.14 6.03
N ASP A 378 -6.69 -12.68 4.87
CA ASP A 378 -5.52 -13.54 4.76
C ASP A 378 -4.20 -12.77 4.70
N ASP A 379 -4.13 -11.63 4.00
CA ASP A 379 -2.91 -10.85 3.81
C ASP A 379 -2.95 -9.58 4.69
N TYR A 380 -3.68 -8.55 4.29
CA TYR A 380 -3.76 -7.30 5.06
C TYR A 380 -5.18 -6.71 5.11
N GLY A 381 -5.48 -6.04 6.23
CA GLY A 381 -6.74 -5.32 6.39
C GLY A 381 -6.80 -4.06 5.54
N ILE A 382 -5.92 -3.10 5.80
CA ILE A 382 -5.86 -1.81 5.09
C ILE A 382 -4.41 -1.52 4.72
N MET A 383 -4.18 -1.18 3.45
CA MET A 383 -2.87 -0.76 2.95
C MET A 383 -2.99 0.54 2.15
N VAL A 384 -2.09 1.47 2.44
CA VAL A 384 -1.90 2.69 1.66
C VAL A 384 -0.41 2.84 1.34
N GLU A 385 -0.09 3.09 0.07
CA GLU A 385 1.30 3.12 -0.37
C GLU A 385 1.56 4.08 -1.55
N LYS A 386 2.86 4.40 -1.74
CA LYS A 386 3.43 5.00 -2.97
C LYS A 386 2.85 6.36 -3.32
N GLY A 387 2.89 7.31 -2.37
CA GLY A 387 2.41 8.66 -2.62
C GLY A 387 3.07 9.70 -1.72
N ALA A 388 2.84 10.97 -2.03
CA ALA A 388 3.30 12.09 -1.20
C ALA A 388 2.20 13.12 -1.03
N TYR A 389 2.22 13.81 0.11
CA TYR A 389 1.24 14.85 0.50
C TYR A 389 -0.21 14.35 0.62
N ASN A 390 -0.42 13.06 0.79
CA ASN A 390 -1.74 12.45 0.94
C ASN A 390 -2.34 12.70 2.32
N ASP A 391 -3.68 12.79 2.38
CA ASP A 391 -4.44 12.75 3.63
C ASP A 391 -4.90 11.32 3.91
N ILE A 392 -4.44 10.76 5.04
CA ILE A 392 -4.71 9.37 5.42
C ILE A 392 -5.45 9.36 6.76
N GLU A 393 -6.69 8.87 6.79
CA GLU A 393 -7.51 8.75 7.98
C GLU A 393 -8.08 7.34 8.13
N ILE A 394 -7.57 6.56 9.10
CA ILE A 394 -7.98 5.18 9.40
C ILE A 394 -8.46 5.14 10.84
N VAL A 395 -9.79 5.16 11.06
CA VAL A 395 -10.35 5.41 12.38
C VAL A 395 -11.46 4.44 12.75
N SER A 396 -11.40 3.89 13.96
CA SER A 396 -12.48 3.07 14.56
C SER A 396 -12.83 1.80 13.76
N ASN A 397 -11.86 1.17 13.16
CA ASN A 397 -12.04 -0.09 12.44
C ASN A 397 -11.76 -1.30 13.35
N ASP A 398 -12.47 -2.42 13.15
CA ASP A 398 -12.22 -3.72 13.79
C ASP A 398 -11.64 -4.68 12.74
N ILE A 399 -10.36 -5.03 12.88
CA ILE A 399 -9.60 -5.78 11.88
C ILE A 399 -9.09 -7.07 12.51
N GLU A 400 -9.54 -8.20 11.98
CA GLU A 400 -9.02 -9.53 12.24
C GLU A 400 -8.34 -10.06 10.98
N SER A 401 -7.03 -10.16 11.02
CA SER A 401 -6.19 -10.60 9.90
C SER A 401 -5.30 -11.77 10.33
N THR A 402 -4.85 -12.56 9.37
CA THR A 402 -3.88 -13.62 9.62
C THR A 402 -2.44 -13.12 9.46
N TYR A 403 -2.20 -12.01 8.76
CA TYR A 403 -0.84 -11.62 8.41
C TYR A 403 -0.51 -10.18 8.80
N ARG A 404 -1.22 -9.18 8.29
CA ARG A 404 -0.94 -7.76 8.53
C ARG A 404 -2.23 -7.00 8.78
N GLY A 405 -2.18 -6.05 9.73
CA GLY A 405 -3.35 -5.24 10.07
C GLY A 405 -3.47 -4.00 9.19
N ILE A 406 -2.74 -2.94 9.55
CA ILE A 406 -2.71 -1.64 8.86
C ILE A 406 -1.30 -1.37 8.37
N ILE A 407 -1.16 -0.97 7.11
CA ILE A 407 0.12 -0.70 6.46
C ILE A 407 0.08 0.69 5.85
N SER A 408 1.09 1.51 6.11
CA SER A 408 1.39 2.75 5.39
C SER A 408 2.85 2.72 4.96
N GLU A 409 3.09 2.64 3.65
CA GLU A 409 4.43 2.53 3.07
C GLU A 409 4.66 3.57 1.98
N ASP A 410 5.85 4.17 1.96
CA ASP A 410 6.30 5.11 0.91
C ASP A 410 5.31 6.28 0.67
N ASN A 411 4.68 6.77 1.75
CA ASN A 411 3.75 7.90 1.70
C ASN A 411 4.37 9.21 2.19
N ASP A 412 5.67 9.28 2.33
CA ASP A 412 6.38 10.46 2.85
C ASP A 412 6.65 11.53 1.76
N PRO A 413 6.52 12.79 2.13
CA PRO A 413 5.86 13.28 3.34
C PRO A 413 4.34 13.15 3.22
N VAL A 414 3.69 12.66 4.23
CA VAL A 414 2.22 12.74 4.30
C VAL A 414 1.81 14.20 4.57
N ASN A 415 0.67 14.63 4.04
CA ASN A 415 0.07 15.88 4.49
C ASN A 415 -0.46 15.72 5.91
N GLN A 416 -1.38 14.78 6.09
CA GLN A 416 -1.90 14.39 7.39
C GLN A 416 -2.06 12.87 7.46
N LEU A 417 -1.67 12.26 8.60
CA LEU A 417 -1.97 10.86 8.87
C LEU A 417 -2.63 10.73 10.23
N VAL A 418 -3.77 10.02 10.29
CA VAL A 418 -4.47 9.68 11.52
C VAL A 418 -4.82 8.18 11.50
N ILE A 419 -4.13 7.38 12.33
CA ILE A 419 -4.48 5.98 12.59
C ILE A 419 -4.95 5.89 14.03
N SER A 420 -6.27 5.89 14.27
CA SER A 420 -6.75 5.99 15.63
C SER A 420 -7.98 5.14 15.95
N GLN A 421 -8.10 4.73 17.22
CA GLN A 421 -9.24 3.98 17.74
C GLN A 421 -9.50 2.66 17.01
N ASN A 422 -8.52 2.13 16.30
CA ASN A 422 -8.66 0.86 15.62
C ASN A 422 -8.42 -0.30 16.61
N LYS A 423 -9.15 -1.37 16.40
CA LYS A 423 -8.88 -2.64 17.05
C LYS A 423 -8.30 -3.57 16.01
N VAL A 424 -7.04 -3.97 16.19
CA VAL A 424 -6.35 -4.87 15.28
C VAL A 424 -5.97 -6.14 16.02
N ASN A 425 -6.37 -7.27 15.49
CA ASN A 425 -6.11 -8.58 16.07
C ASN A 425 -5.52 -9.52 15.02
N ILE A 426 -4.34 -10.05 15.30
CA ILE A 426 -3.70 -11.07 14.46
C ILE A 426 -3.59 -12.34 15.26
N LEU A 427 -4.31 -13.37 14.81
CA LEU A 427 -4.34 -14.70 15.40
C LEU A 427 -3.73 -15.70 14.42
N LEU A 428 -2.46 -15.98 14.58
CA LEU A 428 -1.79 -16.99 13.76
C LEU A 428 -2.16 -18.39 14.26
N PRO A 429 -2.69 -19.27 13.41
CA PRO A 429 -2.95 -20.67 13.77
C PRO A 429 -1.66 -21.48 13.96
N THR A 430 -0.56 -21.02 13.40
CA THR A 430 0.80 -21.54 13.56
C THR A 430 1.78 -20.35 13.52
N PRO A 431 2.87 -20.40 14.33
CA PRO A 431 3.87 -19.35 14.27
C PRO A 431 4.37 -19.18 12.84
N SER A 432 4.38 -17.97 12.35
CA SER A 432 4.95 -17.68 11.03
C SER A 432 6.46 -17.87 11.03
N VAL A 433 6.96 -18.33 9.92
CA VAL A 433 8.39 -18.52 9.67
C VAL A 433 9.03 -17.28 9.05
N ASP A 434 8.21 -16.38 8.50
CA ASP A 434 8.69 -15.27 7.65
C ASP A 434 8.91 -13.95 8.42
N GLY A 435 8.39 -13.81 9.66
CA GLY A 435 8.61 -12.63 10.53
C GLY A 435 8.05 -11.31 9.98
N LYS A 436 7.07 -11.40 9.10
CA LYS A 436 6.48 -10.27 8.38
C LYS A 436 5.14 -9.82 8.94
N GLU A 437 4.65 -10.49 9.97
CA GLU A 437 3.38 -10.20 10.60
C GLU A 437 3.51 -8.96 11.47
N MET A 438 2.60 -8.01 11.26
CA MET A 438 2.61 -6.71 11.93
C MET A 438 1.20 -6.22 12.16
N LEU A 439 0.95 -5.68 13.35
CA LEU A 439 -0.36 -5.06 13.64
C LEU A 439 -0.50 -3.71 12.95
N ILE A 440 0.52 -2.85 13.08
CA ILE A 440 0.63 -1.60 12.31
C ILE A 440 2.06 -1.50 11.77
N ARG A 441 2.20 -1.21 10.48
CA ARG A 441 3.47 -1.01 9.80
C ARG A 441 3.53 0.35 9.14
N LEU A 442 4.57 1.11 9.45
CA LEU A 442 4.87 2.42 8.87
C LEU A 442 6.29 2.39 8.31
N VAL A 443 6.45 2.62 7.03
CA VAL A 443 7.76 2.67 6.35
C VAL A 443 7.80 3.90 5.46
N GLY A 444 8.90 4.64 5.49
CA GLY A 444 9.04 5.87 4.74
C GLY A 444 10.49 6.20 4.40
N SER A 445 10.77 7.47 4.19
CA SER A 445 12.05 8.00 3.69
C SER A 445 12.66 9.09 4.57
N ASN A 446 12.36 9.09 5.87
CA ASN A 446 12.80 10.10 6.85
C ASN A 446 12.36 11.53 6.47
N LEU A 447 11.15 11.67 5.95
CA LEU A 447 10.56 12.98 5.64
C LEU A 447 9.43 13.25 6.66
N PRO A 448 9.47 14.39 7.38
CA PRO A 448 8.44 14.71 8.37
C PRO A 448 7.10 15.03 7.69
N PRO A 449 5.96 14.81 8.37
CA PRO A 449 4.64 15.15 7.84
C PRO A 449 4.50 16.67 7.66
N VAL A 450 3.74 17.08 6.65
CA VAL A 450 3.52 18.51 6.34
C VAL A 450 2.70 19.20 7.44
N VAL A 451 1.62 18.54 7.89
CA VAL A 451 0.72 19.05 8.94
C VAL A 451 0.88 18.27 10.23
N SER A 452 0.58 16.96 10.22
CA SER A 452 0.70 16.09 11.39
C SER A 452 0.58 14.62 11.03
N ALA A 453 1.19 13.74 11.83
CA ALA A 453 0.95 12.32 11.75
C ALA A 453 0.76 11.74 13.17
N THR A 454 -0.39 11.09 13.39
CA THR A 454 -0.76 10.54 14.70
C THR A 454 -1.21 9.09 14.60
N VAL A 455 -0.66 8.25 15.51
CA VAL A 455 -1.09 6.86 15.72
C VAL A 455 -1.56 6.75 17.17
N SER A 456 -2.87 6.72 17.41
CA SER A 456 -3.37 6.90 18.77
C SER A 456 -4.62 6.09 19.11
N TRP A 457 -4.74 5.74 20.41
CA TRP A 457 -5.92 5.05 20.92
C TRP A 457 -6.21 3.70 20.25
N ASN A 458 -5.23 3.07 19.64
CA ASN A 458 -5.41 1.77 19.02
C ASN A 458 -5.29 0.65 20.06
N VAL A 459 -6.09 -0.39 19.93
CA VAL A 459 -6.03 -1.62 20.73
C VAL A 459 -5.51 -2.74 19.84
N LEU A 460 -4.29 -3.15 20.08
CA LEU A 460 -3.51 -4.04 19.23
C LEU A 460 -3.24 -5.34 19.97
N THR A 461 -3.64 -6.49 19.41
CA THR A 461 -3.42 -7.80 20.00
C THR A 461 -2.74 -8.72 19.01
N GLY A 462 -1.58 -9.24 19.39
CA GLY A 462 -0.80 -10.16 18.56
C GLY A 462 -0.42 -11.44 19.31
N ALA A 463 -0.77 -12.59 18.75
CA ALA A 463 -0.29 -13.88 19.23
C ALA A 463 0.68 -14.46 18.21
N ASP A 464 1.91 -14.74 18.64
CA ASP A 464 3.03 -15.19 17.79
C ASP A 464 3.39 -14.23 16.64
N VAL A 465 3.13 -12.94 16.82
CA VAL A 465 3.41 -11.84 15.88
C VAL A 465 4.69 -11.12 16.32
N PRO A 466 5.67 -10.90 15.43
CA PRO A 466 6.92 -10.26 15.81
C PRO A 466 6.80 -8.76 16.10
N TRP A 467 5.83 -8.06 15.49
CA TRP A 467 5.74 -6.62 15.58
C TRP A 467 4.34 -6.12 15.92
N GLY A 468 4.24 -5.30 16.99
CA GLY A 468 3.02 -4.55 17.30
C GLY A 468 2.91 -3.31 16.41
N ILE A 469 3.62 -2.22 16.73
CA ILE A 469 3.79 -1.06 15.86
C ILE A 469 5.24 -1.04 15.38
N TYR A 470 5.43 -1.15 14.08
CA TYR A 470 6.74 -1.09 13.43
C TYR A 470 6.88 0.19 12.63
N MET A 471 7.94 0.95 12.89
CA MET A 471 8.28 2.17 12.17
C MET A 471 9.70 2.04 11.63
N ASN A 472 9.89 2.30 10.36
CA ASN A 472 11.21 2.34 9.74
C ASN A 472 11.34 3.57 8.84
N SER A 473 12.36 4.40 9.11
CA SER A 473 12.62 5.64 8.37
C SER A 473 11.40 6.60 8.37
N ILE A 474 10.78 6.76 9.54
CA ILE A 474 9.58 7.59 9.76
C ILE A 474 9.89 8.68 10.79
N ASP A 475 9.83 9.93 10.41
CA ASP A 475 10.19 11.06 11.24
C ASP A 475 8.98 11.93 11.63
N GLY A 476 8.99 12.43 12.87
CA GLY A 476 8.05 13.47 13.31
C GLY A 476 6.64 13.00 13.63
N TYR A 477 6.43 11.71 13.92
CA TYR A 477 5.10 11.14 14.24
C TYR A 477 4.82 11.16 15.74
N GLU A 478 3.55 11.28 16.09
CA GLU A 478 3.04 11.14 17.47
C GLU A 478 2.34 9.78 17.65
N LEU A 479 2.85 8.97 18.58
CA LEU A 479 2.24 7.72 19.01
C LEU A 479 1.69 7.91 20.42
N SER A 480 0.37 7.90 20.60
CA SER A 480 -0.20 8.19 21.90
C SER A 480 -1.38 7.30 22.28
N PHE A 481 -1.44 6.91 23.56
CA PHE A 481 -2.54 6.12 24.12
C PHE A 481 -2.80 4.77 23.42
N ASN A 482 -1.81 4.17 22.77
CA ASN A 482 -1.98 2.85 22.19
C ASN A 482 -1.83 1.77 23.25
N GLU A 483 -2.69 0.76 23.21
CA GLU A 483 -2.62 -0.45 24.03
C GLU A 483 -2.15 -1.62 23.14
N VAL A 484 -0.96 -2.13 23.44
CA VAL A 484 -0.33 -3.21 22.65
C VAL A 484 -0.16 -4.44 23.53
N SER A 485 -0.85 -5.51 23.21
CA SER A 485 -0.79 -6.78 23.93
C SER A 485 -0.18 -7.85 23.06
N MET A 486 0.99 -8.36 23.46
CA MET A 486 1.76 -9.33 22.70
C MET A 486 1.90 -10.64 23.49
N SER A 487 1.72 -11.76 22.81
CA SER A 487 1.95 -13.08 23.40
C SER A 487 2.69 -13.99 22.44
N HIS A 488 3.45 -14.93 22.96
CA HIS A 488 4.17 -15.91 22.14
C HIS A 488 4.04 -17.31 22.73
N SER A 489 3.77 -18.29 21.87
CA SER A 489 3.75 -19.70 22.27
C SER A 489 5.06 -20.41 21.93
N ASN A 490 5.89 -19.82 21.07
CA ASN A 490 7.13 -20.38 20.52
C ASN A 490 8.26 -19.32 20.41
N VAL A 491 9.43 -19.77 20.03
CA VAL A 491 10.79 -19.27 20.06
C VAL A 491 11.06 -17.85 19.52
N LEU A 492 10.10 -17.17 18.91
CA LEU A 492 10.31 -15.84 18.34
C LEU A 492 10.04 -14.73 19.37
N GLY A 493 10.99 -13.78 19.52
CA GLY A 493 10.78 -12.57 20.29
C GLY A 493 9.87 -11.60 19.54
N TYR A 494 9.13 -10.82 20.29
CA TYR A 494 8.31 -9.74 19.75
C TYR A 494 8.82 -8.37 20.22
N ARG A 495 8.40 -7.33 19.49
CA ARG A 495 8.54 -5.92 19.92
C ARG A 495 7.17 -5.26 19.87
N GLY A 496 6.75 -4.69 20.99
CA GLY A 496 5.46 -4.03 21.07
C GLY A 496 5.43 -2.76 20.22
N ILE A 497 6.36 -1.82 20.45
CA ILE A 497 6.56 -0.63 19.62
C ILE A 497 8.04 -0.58 19.25
N HIS A 498 8.33 -0.51 17.97
CA HIS A 498 9.69 -0.48 17.44
C HIS A 498 9.92 0.69 16.50
N LEU A 499 10.85 1.56 16.86
CA LEU A 499 11.37 2.63 16.04
C LEU A 499 12.74 2.23 15.50
N LEU A 500 12.87 2.22 14.19
CA LEU A 500 14.07 1.86 13.47
C LEU A 500 14.45 3.00 12.53
N HIS A 501 15.59 3.64 12.78
CA HIS A 501 16.07 4.77 11.98
C HIS A 501 14.98 5.82 11.76
N SER A 502 14.28 6.20 12.85
CA SER A 502 13.06 6.99 12.84
C SER A 502 13.18 8.11 13.87
N ASP A 503 13.47 9.32 13.41
CA ASP A 503 13.86 10.44 14.24
C ASP A 503 12.68 11.36 14.62
N ASN A 504 12.84 12.19 15.64
CA ASN A 504 11.88 13.23 16.05
C ASN A 504 10.47 12.72 16.42
N ASN A 505 10.33 11.45 16.82
CA ASN A 505 9.03 10.88 17.16
C ASN A 505 8.66 11.11 18.63
N SER A 506 7.36 11.25 18.91
CA SER A 506 6.82 11.39 20.26
C SER A 506 5.96 10.18 20.64
N LEU A 507 6.36 9.48 21.70
CA LEU A 507 5.64 8.33 22.27
C LEU A 507 5.06 8.73 23.63
N CYS A 508 3.75 8.92 23.69
CA CYS A 508 3.06 9.43 24.86
C CYS A 508 2.00 8.45 25.38
N GLN A 509 2.09 8.05 26.65
CA GLN A 509 1.04 7.28 27.33
C GLN A 509 0.65 5.97 26.64
N ASN A 510 1.59 5.33 25.93
CA ASN A 510 1.37 4.00 25.39
C ASN A 510 1.57 2.93 26.45
N THR A 511 0.78 1.86 26.39
CA THR A 511 0.89 0.70 27.27
C THR A 511 1.24 -0.53 26.44
N VAL A 512 2.34 -1.19 26.80
CA VAL A 512 2.77 -2.43 26.16
C VAL A 512 2.82 -3.53 27.20
N SER A 513 2.09 -4.62 26.94
CA SER A 513 2.07 -5.81 27.80
C SER A 513 2.52 -7.04 27.05
N GLY A 514 3.22 -7.92 27.75
CA GLY A 514 3.73 -9.17 27.21
C GLY A 514 3.39 -10.37 28.08
N ASP A 515 4.04 -11.50 27.80
CA ASP A 515 3.84 -12.77 28.51
C ASP A 515 5.15 -13.44 28.96
N TYR A 516 6.24 -12.65 29.05
CA TYR A 516 7.58 -13.16 29.35
C TYR A 516 7.64 -14.04 30.62
N LEU A 517 7.00 -13.62 31.72
CA LEU A 517 7.03 -14.35 32.99
C LEU A 517 6.25 -15.67 32.97
N THR A 518 5.29 -15.82 32.05
CA THR A 518 4.48 -17.04 31.94
C THR A 518 5.14 -18.10 31.06
N ASN A 519 6.03 -17.71 30.13
CA ASN A 519 6.63 -18.58 29.13
C ASN A 519 8.17 -18.66 29.19
N SER A 520 8.77 -18.63 30.38
CA SER A 520 10.23 -18.54 30.64
C SER A 520 11.09 -19.72 30.19
N GLN A 521 10.67 -20.51 29.23
CA GLN A 521 11.43 -21.66 28.69
C GLN A 521 12.35 -21.21 27.55
N GLY A 522 13.55 -20.74 27.89
CA GLY A 522 14.76 -20.92 27.06
C GLY A 522 14.76 -20.32 25.63
N SER A 523 13.98 -19.28 25.35
CA SER A 523 13.99 -18.64 24.03
C SER A 523 15.25 -17.81 23.81
N LEU A 524 15.89 -17.98 22.65
CA LEU A 524 17.02 -17.20 22.17
C LEU A 524 16.63 -15.76 21.75
N SER A 525 15.36 -15.43 21.68
CA SER A 525 14.84 -14.14 21.31
C SER A 525 14.36 -13.34 22.51
N THR A 526 14.62 -12.03 22.51
CA THR A 526 14.37 -11.15 23.65
C THR A 526 13.15 -10.23 23.40
N PRO A 527 11.94 -10.62 23.87
CA PRO A 527 10.76 -9.76 23.75
C PRO A 527 11.00 -8.38 24.33
N SER A 528 10.63 -7.33 23.60
CA SER A 528 10.81 -5.95 24.06
C SER A 528 9.46 -5.21 24.03
N GLY A 529 9.18 -4.45 25.09
CA GLY A 529 8.02 -3.56 25.14
C GLY A 529 8.16 -2.45 24.11
N ILE A 530 9.12 -1.55 24.33
CA ILE A 530 9.46 -0.48 23.37
C ILE A 530 10.92 -0.68 22.96
N SER A 531 11.26 -0.39 21.70
CA SER A 531 12.61 -0.51 21.18
C SER A 531 12.96 0.68 20.29
N LEU A 532 14.10 1.30 20.57
CA LEU A 532 14.71 2.35 19.74
C LEU A 532 15.98 1.80 19.12
N THR A 533 16.12 1.91 17.82
CA THR A 533 17.33 1.54 17.09
C THR A 533 17.70 2.67 16.14
N GLU A 534 18.81 3.36 16.38
CA GLU A 534 19.25 4.51 15.60
C GLU A 534 18.13 5.54 15.36
N SER A 535 17.37 5.83 16.43
CA SER A 535 16.20 6.73 16.39
C SER A 535 16.45 7.88 17.38
N LYS A 536 16.66 9.08 16.84
CA LYS A 536 17.18 10.24 17.53
C LYS A 536 16.07 11.25 17.84
N PHE A 537 16.36 12.18 18.74
CA PHE A 537 15.46 13.29 19.08
C PHE A 537 14.05 12.84 19.48
N SER A 538 13.88 11.60 19.87
CA SER A 538 12.58 11.01 20.19
C SER A 538 12.21 11.28 21.66
N LEU A 539 10.93 11.58 21.89
CA LEU A 539 10.42 11.83 23.23
C LEU A 539 9.55 10.64 23.67
N LEU A 540 9.95 9.95 24.72
CA LEU A 540 9.21 8.86 25.33
C LEU A 540 8.72 9.30 26.72
N GLU A 541 7.43 9.66 26.83
CA GLU A 541 6.84 10.13 28.08
C GLU A 541 5.63 9.31 28.51
N CYS A 542 5.55 9.01 29.80
CA CYS A 542 4.39 8.37 30.43
C CYS A 542 4.01 6.99 29.84
N ASN A 543 4.93 6.34 29.16
CA ASN A 543 4.66 5.00 28.64
C ASN A 543 4.81 3.95 29.75
N SER A 544 4.14 2.82 29.59
CA SER A 544 4.21 1.69 30.52
C SER A 544 4.52 0.39 29.78
N THR A 545 5.46 -0.38 30.33
CA THR A 545 5.81 -1.69 29.82
C THR A 545 5.74 -2.72 30.94
N THR A 546 5.01 -3.84 30.68
CA THR A 546 4.73 -4.85 31.71
C THR A 546 4.96 -6.24 31.17
N ASN A 547 5.62 -7.09 31.97
CA ASN A 547 5.81 -8.53 31.69
C ASN A 547 6.48 -8.81 30.35
N VAL A 548 7.53 -8.05 30.03
CA VAL A 548 8.38 -8.20 28.84
C VAL A 548 9.82 -8.50 29.21
N TYR A 549 10.63 -9.03 28.28
CA TYR A 549 12.04 -9.26 28.56
C TYR A 549 12.80 -7.94 28.74
N ASN A 550 12.67 -7.00 27.79
CA ASN A 550 13.15 -5.63 27.90
C ASN A 550 11.97 -4.67 27.98
N GLY A 551 11.87 -3.89 29.04
CA GLY A 551 10.88 -2.80 29.12
C GLY A 551 11.13 -1.79 27.98
N LEU A 552 12.30 -1.18 27.99
CA LEU A 552 12.81 -0.31 26.92
C LEU A 552 14.18 -0.80 26.47
N LEU A 553 14.33 -1.05 25.17
CA LEU A 553 15.59 -1.42 24.53
C LEU A 553 16.13 -0.25 23.71
N VAL A 554 17.39 0.11 23.92
CA VAL A 554 18.09 1.17 23.17
C VAL A 554 19.31 0.58 22.48
N SER A 555 19.42 0.74 21.18
CA SER A 555 20.56 0.26 20.40
C SER A 555 21.01 1.31 19.39
N MET A 556 22.30 1.33 19.11
CA MET A 556 22.96 2.29 18.23
C MET A 556 22.80 3.76 18.73
N SER A 557 22.96 4.75 17.85
CA SER A 557 22.82 6.15 18.20
C SER A 557 21.34 6.54 18.29
N CYS A 558 20.88 6.81 19.52
CA CYS A 558 19.58 7.38 19.79
C CYS A 558 19.74 8.74 20.50
N THR A 559 20.68 9.54 20.01
CA THR A 559 21.08 10.82 20.60
C THR A 559 19.88 11.76 20.79
N ASP A 560 19.91 12.54 21.86
CA ASP A 560 18.87 13.49 22.26
C ASP A 560 17.47 12.90 22.49
N SER A 561 17.33 11.56 22.41
CA SER A 561 16.09 10.91 22.82
C SER A 561 15.91 10.98 24.33
N LYS A 562 14.71 11.38 24.78
CA LYS A 562 14.38 11.65 26.17
C LYS A 562 13.41 10.61 26.70
N ILE A 563 13.82 9.88 27.77
CA ILE A 563 13.04 8.81 28.39
C ILE A 563 12.53 9.32 29.74
N ARG A 564 11.25 9.69 29.82
CA ARG A 564 10.65 10.39 30.95
C ARG A 564 9.38 9.73 31.45
N THR A 565 9.19 9.71 32.76
CA THR A 565 8.01 9.21 33.44
C THR A 565 7.54 7.84 32.97
N HIS A 566 8.48 7.04 32.45
CA HIS A 566 8.22 5.68 31.99
C HIS A 566 8.03 4.73 33.19
N THR A 567 7.07 3.81 33.08
CA THR A 567 6.84 2.75 34.08
C THR A 567 7.32 1.41 33.54
N PHE A 568 8.26 0.80 34.27
CA PHE A 568 8.74 -0.55 34.03
C PHE A 568 8.17 -1.47 35.10
N ASP A 569 7.49 -2.55 34.70
CA ASP A 569 6.87 -3.48 35.63
C ASP A 569 7.11 -4.93 35.22
N ASP A 570 7.54 -5.76 36.18
CA ASP A 570 7.75 -7.20 36.00
C ASP A 570 8.53 -7.60 34.73
N SER A 571 9.59 -6.86 34.40
CA SER A 571 10.45 -7.13 33.23
C SER A 571 11.78 -7.72 33.67
N ARG A 572 12.50 -8.44 32.80
CA ARG A 572 13.86 -8.92 33.08
C ARG A 572 14.82 -7.76 33.15
N TYR A 573 14.79 -6.90 32.16
CA TYR A 573 15.47 -5.62 32.13
C TYR A 573 14.41 -4.50 31.97
N GLY A 574 14.34 -3.60 32.91
CA GLY A 574 13.47 -2.42 32.75
C GLY A 574 14.00 -1.54 31.62
N LEU A 575 15.22 -1.06 31.79
CA LEU A 575 15.93 -0.27 30.79
C LEU A 575 17.17 -1.03 30.32
N HIS A 576 17.32 -1.25 29.04
CA HIS A 576 18.43 -2.02 28.46
C HIS A 576 19.07 -1.27 27.31
N TYR A 577 20.34 -0.90 27.47
CA TYR A 577 21.19 -0.35 26.42
C TYR A 577 22.11 -1.43 25.88
N LEU A 578 22.01 -1.73 24.60
CA LEU A 578 22.95 -2.62 23.92
C LEU A 578 24.32 -1.94 23.76
N LEU A 579 25.33 -2.68 23.32
CA LEU A 579 26.75 -2.31 23.29
C LEU A 579 27.04 -0.87 22.82
N THR A 580 26.29 -0.39 21.86
CA THR A 580 26.49 0.90 21.19
C THR A 580 25.34 1.90 21.44
N GLY A 581 24.42 1.51 22.31
CA GLY A 581 23.28 2.36 22.68
C GLY A 581 23.75 3.63 23.39
N VAL A 582 23.31 4.79 22.90
CA VAL A 582 23.63 6.10 23.50
C VAL A 582 22.49 7.08 23.26
N THR A 583 22.12 7.83 24.31
CA THR A 583 21.02 8.82 24.24
C THR A 583 21.45 10.23 24.67
N GLY A 584 22.61 10.39 25.29
CA GLY A 584 22.95 11.58 26.04
C GLY A 584 22.47 11.51 27.51
N LEU A 585 22.80 12.49 28.32
CA LEU A 585 22.47 12.55 29.76
C LEU A 585 20.95 12.57 30.00
N GLN A 586 20.50 11.84 31.01
CA GLN A 586 19.08 11.69 31.34
C GLN A 586 18.79 12.16 32.80
N PRO A 587 18.30 13.37 33.05
CA PRO A 587 18.17 14.49 32.09
C PRO A 587 19.48 15.23 31.87
N ASP A 588 19.49 16.10 30.86
CA ASP A 588 20.59 17.02 30.63
C ASP A 588 20.96 17.82 31.87
N ALA A 589 22.23 18.20 31.97
CA ALA A 589 22.75 18.91 33.14
C ALA A 589 22.00 20.24 33.42
N MET A 590 21.43 20.88 32.39
CA MET A 590 20.69 22.11 32.47
C MET A 590 19.20 21.94 32.73
N ALA A 591 18.68 20.72 32.68
CA ALA A 591 17.27 20.46 32.91
C ALA A 591 16.85 20.80 34.37
N SER A 592 15.68 21.42 34.51
CA SER A 592 15.14 21.83 35.81
C SER A 592 14.52 20.69 36.62
N HIS A 593 14.27 19.53 35.98
CA HIS A 593 13.60 18.38 36.58
C HIS A 593 14.35 17.07 36.26
N LEU A 594 14.20 16.09 37.17
CA LEU A 594 14.57 14.69 36.90
C LEU A 594 13.50 14.01 36.06
N HIS A 595 13.85 12.93 35.34
CA HIS A 595 12.96 12.30 34.37
C HIS A 595 11.75 11.56 34.98
N GLY A 596 11.76 11.18 36.23
CA GLY A 596 10.60 10.62 36.92
C GLY A 596 10.23 9.19 36.53
N ASN A 597 11.14 8.42 35.95
CA ASN A 597 10.91 7.01 35.60
C ASN A 597 10.69 6.15 36.85
N ARG A 598 9.95 5.03 36.74
CA ARG A 598 9.55 4.16 37.85
C ARG A 598 9.77 2.68 37.52
N TRP A 599 10.23 1.93 38.53
CA TRP A 599 10.46 0.47 38.45
C TRP A 599 9.60 -0.24 39.48
N TYR A 600 8.58 -0.96 39.03
CA TYR A 600 7.68 -1.74 39.87
C TYR A 600 7.86 -3.24 39.65
N GLY A 601 7.29 -4.06 40.55
CA GLY A 601 7.28 -5.52 40.39
C GLY A 601 8.46 -6.25 41.07
N SER A 602 8.66 -7.49 40.69
CA SER A 602 9.62 -8.40 41.32
C SER A 602 10.88 -8.55 40.47
N TRP A 603 11.99 -7.98 40.95
CA TRP A 603 13.29 -7.93 40.24
C TRP A 603 14.31 -8.93 40.82
N THR A 604 13.92 -10.07 41.36
CA THR A 604 14.81 -11.03 42.03
C THR A 604 15.75 -11.68 41.03
N GLY A 605 17.04 -11.29 41.08
CA GLY A 605 18.07 -11.79 40.17
C GLY A 605 18.10 -11.12 38.80
N GLU A 606 17.25 -10.14 38.53
CA GLU A 606 17.17 -9.39 37.27
C GLU A 606 17.63 -7.94 37.46
N ASN A 607 18.01 -7.26 36.36
CA ASN A 607 18.47 -5.88 36.42
C ASN A 607 17.33 -4.92 36.05
N GLY A 608 17.02 -3.97 36.95
CA GLY A 608 16.14 -2.86 36.62
C GLY A 608 16.71 -1.98 35.50
N ALA A 609 18.05 -1.92 35.40
CA ALA A 609 18.73 -1.23 34.31
C ALA A 609 20.06 -1.91 33.96
N LYS A 610 20.30 -2.16 32.67
CA LYS A 610 21.52 -2.76 32.13
C LYS A 610 22.06 -1.97 30.95
N HIS A 611 23.33 -1.61 30.99
CA HIS A 611 24.10 -1.10 29.86
C HIS A 611 25.19 -2.12 29.52
N GLU A 612 25.15 -2.74 28.35
CA GLU A 612 26.10 -3.80 28.00
C GLU A 612 27.51 -3.30 27.80
N ASN A 613 27.69 -2.05 27.42
CA ASN A 613 29.01 -1.43 27.36
C ASN A 613 29.47 -1.02 28.74
N SER A 614 30.44 -1.73 29.28
CA SER A 614 31.03 -1.46 30.61
C SER A 614 32.12 -0.37 30.63
N ASN A 615 32.44 0.22 29.45
CA ASN A 615 33.42 1.30 29.38
C ASN A 615 32.85 2.60 29.98
N PHE A 616 33.40 3.04 31.08
CA PHE A 616 32.97 4.24 31.77
C PHE A 616 32.89 5.48 30.87
N ASN A 617 33.87 5.70 30.03
CA ASN A 617 33.90 6.86 29.13
C ASN A 617 32.81 6.83 28.07
N PHE A 618 32.13 5.70 27.88
CA PHE A 618 31.02 5.57 26.95
C PHE A 618 29.67 5.59 27.66
N TYR A 619 29.44 4.70 28.64
CA TYR A 619 28.12 4.69 29.32
C TYR A 619 27.84 5.96 30.11
N SER A 620 28.89 6.68 30.58
CA SER A 620 28.72 7.98 31.22
C SER A 620 28.17 9.08 30.30
N LEU A 621 28.17 8.89 28.98
CA LEU A 621 27.52 9.79 28.04
C LEU A 621 25.99 9.69 28.12
N SER A 622 25.48 8.61 28.72
CA SER A 622 24.04 8.36 28.92
C SER A 622 23.69 8.11 30.38
N GLU A 623 24.36 8.80 31.31
CA GLU A 623 24.06 8.70 32.75
C GLU A 623 22.63 9.16 33.07
N TYR A 624 22.03 8.45 34.03
CA TYR A 624 20.72 8.80 34.60
C TYR A 624 20.88 9.45 35.96
N TYR A 625 20.20 10.58 36.13
CA TYR A 625 20.11 11.27 37.43
C TYR A 625 18.75 10.98 38.03
N VAL A 626 18.72 10.37 39.22
CA VAL A 626 17.51 9.92 39.91
C VAL A 626 17.51 10.38 41.39
N PRO A 627 16.35 10.61 42.00
CA PRO A 627 16.32 10.92 43.43
C PRO A 627 16.61 9.67 44.26
N SER A 628 17.14 9.84 45.48
CA SER A 628 17.37 8.70 46.37
C SER A 628 16.07 8.08 46.97
N SER A 629 14.94 8.71 46.79
CA SER A 629 13.61 8.32 47.27
C SER A 629 12.52 8.92 46.38
N PRO A 630 11.43 8.19 46.08
CA PRO A 630 11.07 6.86 46.60
C PRO A 630 11.89 5.73 45.99
N ALA A 631 11.80 4.53 46.55
CA ALA A 631 12.61 3.38 46.10
C ALA A 631 12.38 3.02 44.63
N GLU A 632 11.15 3.17 44.16
CA GLU A 632 10.68 2.92 42.79
C GLU A 632 11.29 3.88 41.75
N ALA A 633 11.87 4.98 42.18
CA ALA A 633 12.59 5.92 41.30
C ALA A 633 14.01 5.41 40.95
N ASN A 634 14.47 4.40 41.65
CA ASN A 634 15.78 3.81 41.42
C ASN A 634 15.63 2.41 40.82
N PRO A 635 16.27 2.10 39.69
CA PRO A 635 16.26 0.74 39.16
C PRO A 635 16.97 -0.22 40.12
N PRO A 636 16.36 -1.36 40.45
CA PRO A 636 17.07 -2.41 41.20
C PRO A 636 18.15 -3.04 40.33
N ASN A 637 19.31 -3.40 40.95
CA ASN A 637 20.42 -4.14 40.29
C ASN A 637 20.94 -3.47 39.00
N VAL A 638 21.44 -2.25 39.10
CA VAL A 638 22.04 -1.51 37.97
C VAL A 638 23.38 -2.16 37.56
N ASP A 639 23.56 -2.41 36.25
CA ASP A 639 24.77 -2.92 35.64
C ASP A 639 25.15 -2.07 34.41
N PRO A 640 26.33 -1.40 34.35
CA PRO A 640 27.38 -1.35 35.34
C PRO A 640 27.02 -0.47 36.57
N PRO A 641 27.58 -0.81 37.75
CA PRO A 641 27.42 0.05 38.91
C PRO A 641 27.94 1.47 38.66
N GLY A 642 27.13 2.48 38.96
CA GLY A 642 27.53 3.88 38.76
C GLY A 642 26.96 4.51 37.46
N TRP A 643 26.19 3.76 36.66
CA TRP A 643 25.46 4.33 35.52
C TRP A 643 24.33 5.27 35.97
N PHE A 644 23.75 5.04 37.12
CA PHE A 644 22.75 5.90 37.77
C PHE A 644 23.36 6.71 38.90
N GLN A 645 23.12 8.01 38.88
CA GLN A 645 23.62 8.97 39.86
C GLN A 645 22.46 9.54 40.72
N ASN A 646 22.66 9.66 42.03
CA ASN A 646 21.69 10.26 42.90
C ASN A 646 21.73 11.79 42.81
N ASP A 647 20.59 12.41 42.54
CA ASP A 647 20.37 13.85 42.59
C ASP A 647 19.07 14.17 43.31
N ASN A 648 19.17 14.77 44.49
CA ASN A 648 18.03 15.23 45.28
C ASN A 648 17.83 16.75 45.19
N SER A 649 18.55 17.42 44.30
CA SER A 649 18.46 18.88 44.16
C SER A 649 17.36 19.31 43.19
N ARG A 650 16.97 18.46 42.26
CA ARG A 650 15.96 18.71 41.23
C ARG A 650 14.66 17.97 41.55
N PRO A 651 13.48 18.59 41.33
CA PRO A 651 12.20 17.89 41.42
C PRO A 651 12.05 16.88 40.25
N GLU A 652 11.19 15.89 40.44
CA GLU A 652 10.86 14.92 39.41
C GLU A 652 9.71 15.44 38.53
N LEU A 653 9.74 15.04 37.25
CA LEU A 653 8.59 15.13 36.36
C LEU A 653 7.53 14.08 36.75
N THR A 654 6.29 14.44 36.53
CA THR A 654 5.12 13.54 36.62
C THR A 654 4.34 13.58 35.31
N CYS A 655 3.57 12.54 34.99
CA CYS A 655 2.74 12.52 33.80
C CYS A 655 1.73 13.69 33.73
N GLU A 656 1.31 14.25 34.87
CA GLU A 656 0.42 15.42 34.89
C GLU A 656 1.10 16.70 34.40
N ASN A 657 2.43 16.78 34.55
CA ASN A 657 3.24 17.95 34.17
C ASN A 657 4.15 17.67 32.97
N SER A 658 3.88 16.62 32.23
CA SER A 658 4.65 16.19 31.04
C SER A 658 4.27 16.98 29.79
N TYR A 659 5.12 16.88 28.76
CA TYR A 659 4.85 17.44 27.44
C TYR A 659 3.58 16.85 26.82
N CYS A 660 3.33 15.55 27.02
CA CYS A 660 2.12 14.85 26.54
C CYS A 660 0.80 15.51 26.99
N ASN A 661 0.81 16.22 28.10
CA ASN A 661 -0.37 16.91 28.64
C ASN A 661 -0.30 18.44 28.50
N ASN A 662 0.91 18.98 28.32
CA ASN A 662 1.14 20.43 28.22
C ASN A 662 2.10 20.73 27.06
N GLN A 663 1.58 21.03 25.91
CA GLN A 663 2.37 21.49 24.76
C GLN A 663 3.15 22.75 25.12
N GLY A 664 4.35 22.65 25.66
CA GLY A 664 5.14 23.81 25.99
C GLY A 664 6.40 23.62 26.83
N LEU A 665 6.70 22.44 27.31
CA LEU A 665 7.97 22.14 27.99
C LEU A 665 9.00 21.56 27.02
N GLY A 666 9.06 22.09 25.79
CA GLY A 666 10.04 21.75 24.81
C GLY A 666 11.36 22.44 25.07
N GLY A 667 12.42 21.72 24.91
CA GLY A 667 13.67 22.33 24.56
C GLY A 667 14.76 22.19 25.60
N GLY A 668 15.72 21.34 25.32
CA GLY A 668 17.10 21.50 25.73
C GLY A 668 17.65 22.73 25.01
N SER A 669 18.07 23.72 25.75
CA SER A 669 18.59 24.98 25.19
C SER A 669 20.13 24.88 25.07
N GLY A 670 20.63 24.17 24.12
CA GLY A 670 22.06 24.20 23.81
C GLY A 670 22.75 22.83 23.86
N PRO A 671 23.95 22.74 23.31
CA PRO A 671 24.70 21.49 23.19
C PRO A 671 25.05 20.89 24.55
N GLY A 672 24.80 19.59 24.69
CA GLY A 672 25.03 18.84 25.93
C GLY A 672 26.47 18.32 26.10
N ALA A 673 26.64 17.39 27.04
CA ALA A 673 27.93 16.76 27.30
C ALA A 673 28.34 15.79 26.18
N LEU A 674 27.37 15.16 25.51
CA LEU A 674 27.60 14.23 24.41
C LEU A 674 28.19 14.99 23.20
N GLU A 675 27.54 16.07 22.77
CA GLU A 675 28.00 16.89 21.64
C GLU A 675 29.38 17.46 21.91
N GLN A 676 29.67 17.86 23.16
CA GLN A 676 31.03 18.31 23.55
C GLN A 676 32.06 17.18 23.47
N ALA A 677 31.71 15.97 23.94
CA ALA A 677 32.61 14.80 23.87
C ALA A 677 32.88 14.40 22.42
N VAL A 678 31.87 14.46 21.56
CA VAL A 678 32.01 14.22 20.11
C VAL A 678 32.92 15.26 19.47
N ALA A 679 32.69 16.54 19.70
CA ALA A 679 33.50 17.61 19.14
C ALA A 679 34.97 17.59 19.63
N LEU A 680 35.23 17.04 20.83
CA LEU A 680 36.57 16.83 21.37
C LEU A 680 37.22 15.50 20.91
N GLY A 681 36.47 14.63 20.24
CA GLY A 681 36.96 13.29 19.83
C GLY A 681 37.17 12.32 21.00
N TYR A 682 36.43 12.47 22.09
CA TYR A 682 36.59 11.66 23.32
C TYR A 682 35.66 10.46 23.35
N VAL A 683 34.83 10.26 22.32
CA VAL A 683 33.93 9.11 22.25
C VAL A 683 34.71 7.85 21.84
N ASN A 684 34.70 6.83 22.68
CA ASN A 684 35.29 5.54 22.39
C ASN A 684 34.44 4.39 22.99
N PRO A 685 33.55 3.77 22.21
CA PRO A 685 32.72 2.68 22.67
C PRO A 685 33.47 1.35 22.85
N GLY A 686 34.73 1.26 22.40
CA GLY A 686 35.50 0.00 22.42
C GLY A 686 35.17 -0.96 21.29
N LEU A 687 33.94 -1.03 20.85
CA LEU A 687 33.46 -1.82 19.70
C LEU A 687 32.85 -0.90 18.68
N TYR A 688 32.92 -1.26 17.39
CA TYR A 688 32.37 -0.48 16.28
C TYR A 688 32.75 1.01 16.33
N VAL A 689 33.97 1.32 16.78
CA VAL A 689 34.46 2.68 17.08
C VAL A 689 34.31 3.58 15.86
N GLU A 690 34.64 3.08 14.68
CA GLU A 690 34.62 3.85 13.43
C GLU A 690 33.21 4.26 13.06
N GLN A 691 32.25 3.31 13.07
CA GLN A 691 30.85 3.58 12.74
C GLN A 691 30.23 4.55 13.73
N ILE A 692 30.37 4.29 15.06
CA ILE A 692 29.74 5.16 16.07
C ILE A 692 30.32 6.57 16.03
N THR A 693 31.65 6.68 15.89
CA THR A 693 32.29 8.01 15.78
C THR A 693 31.81 8.75 14.54
N TRP A 694 31.67 8.04 13.42
CA TRP A 694 31.14 8.62 12.19
C TRP A 694 29.68 9.07 12.34
N THR A 695 28.80 8.19 12.90
CA THR A 695 27.37 8.51 13.11
C THR A 695 27.21 9.71 14.04
N LEU A 696 27.87 9.70 15.20
CA LEU A 696 27.78 10.81 16.17
C LEU A 696 28.35 12.12 15.60
N ALA A 697 29.42 12.05 14.81
CA ALA A 697 29.96 13.23 14.14
C ALA A 697 28.98 13.79 13.10
N SER A 698 28.30 12.92 12.36
CA SER A 698 27.24 13.31 11.40
C SER A 698 26.08 13.98 12.12
N ASP A 699 25.65 13.42 13.26
CA ASP A 699 24.53 13.93 14.05
C ASP A 699 24.84 15.33 14.61
N VAL A 700 25.98 15.48 15.28
CA VAL A 700 26.39 16.79 15.83
C VAL A 700 26.61 17.83 14.71
N TYR A 701 27.13 17.41 13.56
CA TYR A 701 27.28 18.32 12.43
C TYR A 701 25.92 18.81 11.89
N ARG A 702 24.93 17.91 11.79
CA ARG A 702 23.55 18.24 11.39
C ARG A 702 22.90 19.18 12.39
N GLU A 703 23.05 18.92 13.69
CA GLU A 703 22.56 19.79 14.75
C GLU A 703 23.13 21.21 14.65
N LEU A 704 24.44 21.32 14.41
CA LEU A 704 25.08 22.62 14.24
C LEU A 704 24.62 23.35 12.95
N MET A 705 24.15 22.64 11.93
CA MET A 705 23.51 23.25 10.76
C MET A 705 22.14 23.82 11.11
N HIS A 706 21.35 23.09 11.92
CA HIS A 706 20.02 23.52 12.34
C HIS A 706 20.04 24.57 13.45
N HIS A 707 21.11 24.58 14.27
CA HIS A 707 21.31 25.50 15.41
C HIS A 707 22.56 26.34 15.25
N PRO A 708 22.61 27.27 14.28
CA PRO A 708 23.80 28.12 14.07
C PRO A 708 24.10 29.07 15.24
N ASP A 709 23.15 29.27 16.15
CA ASP A 709 23.33 29.98 17.40
C ASP A 709 24.30 29.25 18.36
N TRP A 710 24.41 27.92 18.30
CA TRP A 710 25.39 27.13 19.09
C TRP A 710 26.83 27.38 18.67
N LEU A 711 27.06 27.84 17.45
CA LEU A 711 28.39 28.25 16.95
C LEU A 711 28.84 29.58 17.51
N GLN A 712 27.89 30.48 17.86
CA GLN A 712 28.18 31.85 18.30
C GLN A 712 28.85 31.86 19.66
N GLY A 713 30.13 32.26 19.68
CA GLY A 713 30.93 32.37 20.91
C GLY A 713 31.49 31.04 21.41
N ASN A 714 31.23 29.93 20.74
CA ASN A 714 31.76 28.60 21.06
C ASN A 714 32.83 28.17 20.05
N SER A 715 34.09 28.42 20.36
CA SER A 715 35.20 28.11 19.47
C SER A 715 35.39 26.62 19.20
N LEU A 716 34.95 25.72 20.10
CA LEU A 716 35.02 24.29 19.93
C LEU A 716 34.10 23.84 18.80
N PHE A 717 32.82 24.19 18.89
CA PHE A 717 31.84 23.79 17.87
C PHE A 717 32.08 24.49 16.53
N GLN A 718 32.54 25.74 16.56
CA GLN A 718 32.94 26.42 15.30
C GLN A 718 34.09 25.67 14.61
N LEU A 719 35.13 25.27 15.35
CA LEU A 719 36.26 24.51 14.78
C LEU A 719 35.81 23.13 14.28
N PHE A 720 34.95 22.45 15.02
CA PHE A 720 34.39 21.15 14.62
C PHE A 720 33.57 21.28 13.34
N TYR A 721 32.65 22.24 13.27
CA TYR A 721 31.83 22.53 12.08
C TYR A 721 32.70 22.87 10.86
N ASP A 722 33.63 23.83 11.03
CA ASP A 722 34.53 24.25 9.95
C ASP A 722 35.40 23.09 9.43
N SER A 723 35.87 22.23 10.32
CA SER A 723 36.70 21.07 9.93
C SER A 723 35.87 20.03 9.16
N LEU A 724 34.65 19.72 9.58
CA LEU A 724 33.80 18.73 8.91
C LEU A 724 33.23 19.25 7.60
N SER A 725 32.94 20.55 7.50
CA SER A 725 32.42 21.16 6.26
C SER A 725 33.35 20.97 5.05
N LEU A 726 34.63 20.68 5.29
CA LEU A 726 35.64 20.44 4.26
C LEU A 726 35.81 18.94 3.93
N THR A 727 35.08 18.07 4.59
CA THR A 727 35.18 16.60 4.44
C THR A 727 34.04 16.05 3.58
N SER A 728 34.20 14.79 3.14
CA SER A 728 33.15 14.01 2.48
C SER A 728 31.93 13.80 3.37
N LEU A 729 32.11 13.63 4.69
CA LEU A 729 31.01 13.54 5.67
C LEU A 729 30.17 14.82 5.66
N GLY A 730 30.79 16.00 5.83
CA GLY A 730 30.06 17.27 5.84
C GLY A 730 29.33 17.55 4.52
N ALA A 731 29.96 17.23 3.39
CA ALA A 731 29.32 17.34 2.09
C ALA A 731 28.11 16.40 1.92
N LEU A 732 28.22 15.16 2.41
CA LEU A 732 27.14 14.16 2.37
C LEU A 732 25.95 14.60 3.24
N VAL A 733 26.19 14.99 4.49
CA VAL A 733 25.13 15.48 5.39
C VAL A 733 24.43 16.69 4.80
N SER A 734 25.20 17.67 4.29
CA SER A 734 24.64 18.86 3.65
C SER A 734 23.76 18.51 2.43
N LEU A 735 24.12 17.47 1.69
CA LEU A 735 23.36 17.02 0.54
C LEU A 735 22.06 16.29 0.96
N GLN A 736 22.10 15.52 2.03
CA GLN A 736 20.91 14.90 2.62
C GLN A 736 19.89 15.95 3.08
N GLU A 737 20.35 17.00 3.78
CA GLU A 737 19.48 18.10 4.21
C GLU A 737 18.85 18.85 3.02
N GLN A 738 19.61 19.08 1.97
CA GLN A 738 19.08 19.68 0.75
C GLN A 738 18.08 18.76 0.04
N ALA A 739 18.28 17.45 0.05
CA ALA A 739 17.36 16.49 -0.53
C ALA A 739 16.04 16.44 0.23
N SER A 740 16.07 16.47 1.57
CA SER A 740 14.84 16.57 2.39
C SER A 740 14.11 17.88 2.15
N ALA A 741 14.83 18.99 1.97
CA ALA A 741 14.24 20.29 1.67
C ALA A 741 13.50 20.36 0.32
N LEU A 742 13.73 19.43 -0.61
CA LEU A 742 12.98 19.35 -1.87
C LEU A 742 11.48 19.09 -1.69
N PHE A 743 11.09 18.53 -0.55
CA PHE A 743 9.72 18.17 -0.23
C PHE A 743 8.97 19.27 0.55
N VAL A 744 9.62 20.36 0.89
CA VAL A 744 8.97 21.51 1.51
C VAL A 744 8.29 22.34 0.41
N LEU A 745 6.96 22.34 0.40
CA LEU A 745 6.20 23.16 -0.54
C LEU A 745 6.43 24.65 -0.31
N SER A 746 6.50 25.41 -1.38
CA SER A 746 6.49 26.87 -1.28
C SER A 746 5.15 27.33 -0.66
N PRO A 747 5.11 28.47 0.05
CA PRO A 747 3.83 29.01 0.58
C PRO A 747 2.77 29.23 -0.51
N GLU A 748 3.17 29.51 -1.74
CA GLU A 748 2.27 29.72 -2.88
C GLU A 748 1.69 28.38 -3.36
N ASP A 749 2.51 27.33 -3.42
CA ASP A 749 2.10 25.99 -3.80
C ASP A 749 1.16 25.39 -2.73
N GLN A 750 1.51 25.56 -1.44
CA GLN A 750 0.66 25.11 -0.34
C GLN A 750 -0.73 25.73 -0.40
N ILE A 751 -0.81 27.06 -0.62
CA ILE A 751 -2.10 27.76 -0.79
C ILE A 751 -2.89 27.20 -1.97
N SER A 752 -2.23 26.88 -3.06
CA SER A 752 -2.87 26.33 -4.26
C SER A 752 -3.42 24.93 -4.00
N VAL A 753 -2.64 24.05 -3.40
CA VAL A 753 -3.04 22.69 -3.03
C VAL A 753 -4.22 22.71 -2.06
N ASP A 754 -4.14 23.52 -0.98
CA ASP A 754 -5.21 23.68 0.01
C ASP A 754 -6.50 24.20 -0.62
N TYR A 755 -6.40 25.11 -1.59
CA TYR A 755 -7.57 25.60 -2.33
C TYR A 755 -8.30 24.46 -3.05
N TYR A 756 -7.59 23.65 -3.84
CA TYR A 756 -8.21 22.54 -4.58
C TYR A 756 -8.80 21.48 -3.66
N ARG A 757 -8.16 21.15 -2.56
CA ARG A 757 -8.71 20.25 -1.53
C ARG A 757 -10.02 20.77 -0.97
N GLN A 758 -10.07 22.03 -0.54
CA GLN A 758 -11.29 22.65 0.01
C GLN A 758 -12.41 22.69 -1.01
N GLN A 759 -12.11 23.00 -2.29
CA GLN A 759 -13.12 22.98 -3.35
C GLN A 759 -13.68 21.58 -3.58
N ARG A 760 -12.81 20.58 -3.62
CA ARG A 760 -13.18 19.17 -3.78
C ARG A 760 -14.10 18.72 -2.64
N ASP A 761 -13.77 18.97 -1.39
CA ASP A 761 -14.58 18.61 -0.23
C ASP A 761 -15.95 19.33 -0.22
N SER A 762 -15.97 20.58 -0.62
CA SER A 762 -17.23 21.33 -0.76
C SER A 762 -18.13 20.70 -1.82
N LEU A 763 -17.58 20.32 -2.98
CA LEU A 763 -18.34 19.68 -4.06
C LEU A 763 -18.81 18.26 -3.69
N TRP A 764 -18.02 17.53 -2.90
CA TRP A 764 -18.45 16.26 -2.33
C TRP A 764 -19.73 16.42 -1.49
N SER A 765 -19.78 17.44 -0.64
CA SER A 765 -20.96 17.75 0.16
C SER A 765 -22.17 18.11 -0.73
N VAL A 766 -21.96 18.97 -1.74
CA VAL A 766 -23.03 19.34 -2.70
C VAL A 766 -23.58 18.12 -3.43
N LEU A 767 -22.69 17.23 -3.88
CA LEU A 767 -23.13 16.03 -4.60
C LEU A 767 -23.89 15.06 -3.68
N SER A 768 -23.49 14.94 -2.42
CA SER A 768 -24.20 14.14 -1.41
C SER A 768 -25.61 14.69 -1.13
N ASP A 769 -25.77 16.02 -1.09
CA ASP A 769 -27.09 16.66 -0.96
C ASP A 769 -27.96 16.41 -2.19
N LEU A 770 -27.41 16.50 -3.40
CA LEU A 770 -28.12 16.19 -4.64
C LEU A 770 -28.54 14.72 -4.73
N ASP A 771 -27.69 13.77 -4.28
CA ASP A 771 -28.03 12.35 -4.18
C ASP A 771 -29.22 12.13 -3.23
N SER A 772 -29.22 12.82 -2.09
CA SER A 772 -30.31 12.75 -1.11
C SER A 772 -31.62 13.33 -1.69
N GLN A 773 -31.54 14.42 -2.43
CA GLN A 773 -32.69 15.01 -3.14
C GLN A 773 -33.19 14.08 -4.24
N LEU A 774 -32.28 13.42 -4.99
CA LEU A 774 -32.65 12.47 -6.03
C LEU A 774 -33.36 11.26 -5.45
N ALA A 775 -32.90 10.73 -4.32
CA ALA A 775 -33.54 9.63 -3.60
C ALA A 775 -34.95 10.01 -3.10
N ALA A 776 -35.20 11.28 -2.78
CA ALA A 776 -36.48 11.81 -2.33
C ALA A 776 -37.40 12.26 -3.48
N ALA A 777 -36.93 12.32 -4.73
CA ALA A 777 -37.67 12.84 -5.86
C ALA A 777 -38.87 11.95 -6.23
N VAL A 778 -40.06 12.54 -6.33
CA VAL A 778 -41.31 11.83 -6.58
C VAL A 778 -41.70 11.86 -8.07
N SER A 779 -41.25 12.89 -8.81
CA SER A 779 -41.57 13.05 -10.24
C SER A 779 -40.35 12.79 -11.13
N GLU A 780 -40.60 12.28 -12.34
CA GLU A 780 -39.55 12.10 -13.36
C GLU A 780 -38.93 13.43 -13.81
N MET A 781 -39.68 14.54 -13.73
CA MET A 781 -39.21 15.87 -14.06
C MET A 781 -38.21 16.37 -13.00
N ASP A 782 -38.50 16.18 -11.70
CA ASP A 782 -37.60 16.56 -10.61
C ASP A 782 -36.30 15.72 -10.67
N SER A 783 -36.42 14.41 -10.86
CA SER A 783 -35.27 13.53 -11.01
C SER A 783 -34.37 13.94 -12.18
N THR A 784 -34.97 14.37 -13.31
CA THR A 784 -34.19 14.82 -14.49
C THR A 784 -33.44 16.12 -14.21
N SER A 785 -34.05 17.07 -13.49
CA SER A 785 -33.43 18.34 -13.12
C SER A 785 -32.25 18.10 -12.16
N ILE A 786 -32.46 17.29 -11.11
CA ILE A 786 -31.43 16.97 -10.13
C ILE A 786 -30.26 16.23 -10.79
N ASN A 787 -30.54 15.27 -11.70
CA ASN A 787 -29.49 14.60 -12.46
C ASN A 787 -28.65 15.55 -13.32
N ALA A 788 -29.31 16.55 -13.95
CA ALA A 788 -28.57 17.55 -14.71
C ALA A 788 -27.64 18.39 -13.82
N GLU A 789 -28.07 18.74 -12.61
CA GLU A 789 -27.25 19.45 -11.64
C GLU A 789 -26.09 18.54 -11.14
N ARG A 790 -26.35 17.26 -10.85
CA ARG A 790 -25.31 16.29 -10.48
C ARG A 790 -24.24 16.17 -11.57
N MET A 791 -24.65 16.00 -12.82
CA MET A 791 -23.72 15.94 -13.96
C MET A 791 -22.88 17.21 -14.08
N ALA A 792 -23.46 18.39 -13.86
CA ALA A 792 -22.71 19.65 -13.86
C ALA A 792 -21.68 19.72 -12.72
N VAL A 793 -22.02 19.25 -11.53
CA VAL A 793 -21.09 19.16 -10.40
C VAL A 793 -19.97 18.17 -10.71
N MET A 794 -20.25 16.98 -11.21
CA MET A 794 -19.24 15.99 -11.58
C MET A 794 -18.30 16.50 -12.69
N GLN A 795 -18.84 17.20 -13.68
CA GLN A 795 -18.03 17.83 -14.73
C GLN A 795 -17.11 18.91 -14.16
N TYR A 796 -17.59 19.70 -13.20
CA TYR A 796 -16.77 20.72 -12.53
C TYR A 796 -15.70 20.06 -11.63
N MET A 797 -16.01 18.97 -10.95
CA MET A 797 -15.02 18.18 -10.19
C MET A 797 -13.91 17.62 -11.10
N ALA A 798 -14.28 17.08 -12.26
CA ALA A 798 -13.32 16.62 -13.25
C ALA A 798 -12.40 17.75 -13.75
N GLN A 799 -12.95 18.94 -13.95
CA GLN A 799 -12.17 20.12 -14.32
C GLN A 799 -11.20 20.54 -13.19
N LEU A 800 -11.67 20.65 -11.95
CA LEU A 800 -10.84 20.98 -10.80
C LEU A 800 -9.69 19.98 -10.61
N ARG A 801 -10.00 18.69 -10.80
CA ARG A 801 -8.96 17.64 -10.73
C ARG A 801 -7.90 17.80 -11.80
N ALA A 802 -8.29 18.19 -13.02
CA ALA A 802 -7.33 18.48 -14.09
C ALA A 802 -6.46 19.71 -13.79
N GLU A 803 -7.06 20.74 -13.19
CA GLU A 803 -6.34 21.95 -12.75
C GLU A 803 -5.39 21.64 -11.59
N GLU A 804 -5.84 20.90 -10.58
CA GLU A 804 -5.03 20.40 -9.46
C GLU A 804 -3.86 19.54 -9.96
N GLY A 805 -4.13 18.63 -10.90
CA GLY A 805 -3.10 17.80 -11.53
C GLY A 805 -2.05 18.63 -12.30
N SER A 806 -2.42 19.76 -12.86
CA SER A 806 -1.46 20.70 -13.47
C SER A 806 -0.54 21.35 -12.42
N VAL A 807 -1.10 21.77 -11.28
CA VAL A 807 -0.31 22.33 -10.16
C VAL A 807 0.69 21.30 -9.64
N TRP A 808 0.21 20.08 -9.40
CA TRP A 808 1.11 18.98 -8.98
C TRP A 808 2.17 18.67 -10.02
N SER A 809 1.83 18.69 -11.30
CA SER A 809 2.82 18.47 -12.37
C SER A 809 3.93 19.52 -12.34
N ASP A 810 3.60 20.80 -12.10
CA ASP A 810 4.58 21.88 -12.02
C ASP A 810 5.46 21.74 -10.77
N ILE A 811 4.88 21.39 -9.61
CA ILE A 811 5.61 21.13 -8.36
C ILE A 811 6.59 19.95 -8.53
N LEU A 812 6.09 18.83 -9.08
CA LEU A 812 6.90 17.62 -9.29
C LEU A 812 8.02 17.87 -10.30
N GLN A 813 7.77 18.64 -11.35
CA GLN A 813 8.81 18.98 -12.32
C GLN A 813 9.91 19.87 -11.71
N ALA A 814 9.52 20.88 -10.92
CA ALA A 814 10.48 21.73 -10.22
C ALA A 814 11.34 20.93 -9.22
N ARG A 815 10.71 19.98 -8.50
CA ARG A 815 11.40 19.07 -7.59
C ARG A 815 12.36 18.14 -8.32
N ALA A 816 11.92 17.56 -9.45
CA ALA A 816 12.77 16.69 -10.26
C ALA A 816 13.98 17.41 -10.84
N ASP A 817 13.80 18.65 -11.32
CA ASP A 817 14.92 19.46 -11.82
C ASP A 817 15.95 19.77 -10.71
N ALA A 818 15.48 20.06 -9.49
CA ALA A 818 16.34 20.27 -8.33
C ALA A 818 17.02 18.97 -7.87
N ALA A 819 16.30 17.85 -7.84
CA ALA A 819 16.85 16.53 -7.53
C ALA A 819 17.98 16.14 -8.51
N GLN A 820 17.82 16.43 -9.79
CA GLN A 820 18.85 16.16 -10.79
C GLN A 820 20.14 16.99 -10.55
N LEU A 821 20.02 18.20 -10.01
CA LEU A 821 21.18 19.00 -9.61
C LEU A 821 21.91 18.37 -8.42
N LEU A 822 21.14 17.91 -7.40
CA LEU A 822 21.70 17.22 -6.23
C LEU A 822 22.32 15.88 -6.62
N LEU A 823 21.72 15.15 -7.55
CA LEU A 823 22.27 13.91 -8.08
C LEU A 823 23.68 14.14 -8.68
N THR A 824 23.86 15.20 -9.47
CA THR A 824 25.19 15.56 -10.00
C THR A 824 26.19 15.87 -8.89
N GLN A 825 25.76 16.50 -7.81
CA GLN A 825 26.61 16.75 -6.64
C GLN A 825 26.94 15.45 -5.90
N ASN A 826 25.98 14.55 -5.73
CA ASN A 826 26.19 13.24 -5.11
C ASN A 826 27.18 12.38 -5.92
N GLU A 827 27.06 12.36 -7.25
CA GLU A 827 28.01 11.67 -8.14
C GLU A 827 29.46 12.16 -7.93
N ALA A 828 29.64 13.45 -7.74
CA ALA A 828 30.96 14.08 -7.54
C ALA A 828 31.58 13.75 -6.18
N LEU A 829 30.82 13.27 -5.19
CA LEU A 829 31.35 12.91 -3.88
C LEU A 829 32.28 11.70 -3.97
N VAL A 830 33.42 11.80 -3.29
CA VAL A 830 34.39 10.72 -3.16
C VAL A 830 34.33 10.20 -1.70
N PRO A 831 33.67 9.05 -1.45
CA PRO A 831 33.53 8.52 -0.10
C PRO A 831 34.88 8.12 0.49
N GLY A 832 35.09 8.39 1.78
CA GLY A 832 36.31 8.05 2.51
C GLY A 832 36.25 6.68 3.22
N ASN A 833 35.03 6.13 3.42
CA ASN A 833 34.79 4.87 4.12
C ASN A 833 33.51 4.17 3.62
N VAL A 834 33.20 3.00 4.20
CA VAL A 834 32.03 2.19 3.82
C VAL A 834 30.72 2.91 4.14
N MET A 835 30.60 3.58 5.29
CA MET A 835 29.39 4.29 5.69
C MET A 835 29.03 5.40 4.70
N GLU A 836 30.02 6.19 4.31
CA GLU A 836 29.84 7.23 3.29
C GLU A 836 29.52 6.66 1.91
N SER A 837 30.13 5.52 1.55
CA SER A 837 29.83 4.83 0.29
C SER A 837 28.39 4.33 0.26
N ASN A 838 27.92 3.72 1.35
CA ASN A 838 26.55 3.26 1.48
C ASN A 838 25.56 4.42 1.41
N SER A 839 25.79 5.47 2.20
CA SER A 839 24.94 6.65 2.24
C SER A 839 24.86 7.34 0.88
N LYS A 840 26.00 7.45 0.17
CA LYS A 840 26.04 7.98 -1.20
C LYS A 840 25.18 7.16 -2.15
N SER A 841 25.29 5.83 -2.10
CA SER A 841 24.55 4.93 -3.00
C SER A 841 23.05 4.96 -2.73
N VAL A 842 22.63 4.97 -1.47
CA VAL A 842 21.21 5.08 -1.08
C VAL A 842 20.67 6.45 -1.49
N GLN A 843 21.42 7.51 -1.24
CA GLN A 843 21.04 8.87 -1.63
C GLN A 843 20.91 9.00 -3.16
N GLU A 844 21.75 8.31 -3.93
CA GLU A 844 21.66 8.29 -5.39
C GLU A 844 20.33 7.72 -5.86
N VAL A 845 19.93 6.55 -5.32
CA VAL A 845 18.65 5.92 -5.65
C VAL A 845 17.48 6.80 -5.19
N PHE A 846 17.51 7.36 -3.99
CA PHE A 846 16.47 8.29 -3.51
C PHE A 846 16.29 9.49 -4.45
N LEU A 847 17.40 10.10 -4.90
CA LEU A 847 17.37 11.24 -5.82
C LEU A 847 16.90 10.87 -7.24
N GLN A 848 17.06 9.62 -7.65
CA GLN A 848 16.57 9.10 -8.93
C GLN A 848 15.11 8.65 -8.89
N THR A 849 14.56 8.39 -7.71
CA THR A 849 13.23 7.79 -7.52
C THR A 849 12.29 8.76 -6.78
N ILE A 850 12.10 8.63 -5.49
CA ILE A 850 11.13 9.38 -4.68
C ILE A 850 11.27 10.90 -4.89
N ALA A 851 12.50 11.43 -4.94
CA ALA A 851 12.75 12.85 -5.17
C ALA A 851 12.25 13.32 -6.55
N GLN A 852 12.16 12.44 -7.54
CA GLN A 852 11.61 12.73 -8.86
C GLN A 852 10.14 12.31 -9.02
N GLY A 853 9.49 11.83 -7.95
CA GLY A 853 8.11 11.34 -8.00
C GLY A 853 7.97 9.96 -8.64
N VAL A 854 9.05 9.16 -8.68
CA VAL A 854 9.06 7.80 -9.19
C VAL A 854 9.03 6.83 -8.00
N TYR A 855 7.95 6.07 -7.87
CA TYR A 855 7.75 5.09 -6.79
C TYR A 855 7.95 3.65 -7.29
N ALA A 856 9.01 3.44 -8.08
CA ALA A 856 9.40 2.13 -8.58
C ALA A 856 10.92 2.07 -8.72
N LEU A 857 11.48 0.88 -8.53
CA LEU A 857 12.91 0.62 -8.67
C LEU A 857 13.19 -0.17 -9.94
N ASP A 858 14.25 0.18 -10.65
CA ASP A 858 14.79 -0.67 -11.71
C ASP A 858 15.69 -1.79 -11.14
N SER A 859 16.11 -2.74 -11.97
CA SER A 859 16.92 -3.89 -11.56
C SER A 859 18.31 -3.50 -11.02
N ASP A 860 18.88 -2.40 -11.51
CA ASP A 860 20.20 -1.95 -11.10
C ASP A 860 20.12 -1.24 -9.75
N GLN A 861 19.07 -0.43 -9.53
CA GLN A 861 18.74 0.20 -8.25
C GLN A 861 18.46 -0.85 -7.16
N ILE A 862 17.66 -1.87 -7.47
CA ILE A 862 17.41 -3.00 -6.55
C ILE A 862 18.73 -3.68 -6.16
N THR A 863 19.61 -3.94 -7.13
CA THR A 863 20.90 -4.59 -6.86
C THR A 863 21.79 -3.73 -5.96
N VAL A 864 21.83 -2.42 -6.17
CA VAL A 864 22.59 -1.47 -5.35
C VAL A 864 22.05 -1.42 -3.92
N LEU A 865 20.73 -1.28 -3.78
CA LEU A 865 20.08 -1.23 -2.47
C LEU A 865 20.22 -2.54 -1.72
N ASP A 866 20.05 -3.69 -2.37
CA ASP A 866 20.19 -5.02 -1.75
C ASP A 866 21.62 -5.26 -1.23
N ALA A 867 22.63 -4.79 -1.98
CA ALA A 867 24.03 -4.86 -1.53
C ALA A 867 24.29 -4.04 -0.26
N VAL A 868 23.59 -2.93 -0.05
CA VAL A 868 23.67 -2.12 1.18
C VAL A 868 22.80 -2.74 2.27
N ALA A 869 21.56 -3.08 1.97
CA ALA A 869 20.56 -3.62 2.89
C ALA A 869 20.99 -4.93 3.57
N SER A 870 21.78 -5.74 2.87
CA SER A 870 22.35 -7.01 3.37
C SER A 870 23.53 -6.84 4.34
N GLN A 871 24.06 -5.63 4.51
CA GLN A 871 25.17 -5.37 5.42
C GLN A 871 24.72 -5.35 6.89
N CYS A 872 25.68 -5.55 7.80
CA CYS A 872 25.46 -5.30 9.23
C CYS A 872 25.30 -3.80 9.48
N PRO A 873 24.22 -3.33 10.13
CA PRO A 873 24.04 -1.92 10.45
C PRO A 873 25.16 -1.33 11.30
N TYR A 874 25.79 -2.12 12.19
CA TYR A 874 26.95 -1.68 13.00
C TYR A 874 28.23 -1.44 12.20
N THR A 875 28.27 -1.82 10.94
CA THR A 875 29.39 -1.54 10.04
C THR A 875 29.00 -0.71 8.84
N GLY A 876 27.72 -0.79 8.44
CA GLY A 876 27.16 -0.12 7.26
C GLY A 876 26.45 1.19 7.56
N SER A 877 26.24 1.54 8.84
CA SER A 877 25.47 2.70 9.34
C SER A 877 23.97 2.66 9.08
N GLY A 878 23.24 3.76 9.37
CA GLY A 878 21.82 3.96 9.10
C GLY A 878 21.42 3.81 7.63
N ALA A 879 22.34 3.99 6.71
CA ALA A 879 22.12 3.74 5.29
C ALA A 879 21.61 2.31 5.00
N VAL A 880 21.95 1.34 5.85
CA VAL A 880 21.41 -0.03 5.75
C VAL A 880 19.90 -0.05 5.96
N PHE A 881 19.40 0.70 6.93
CA PHE A 881 17.97 0.79 7.23
C PHE A 881 17.23 1.58 6.15
N SER A 882 17.80 2.69 5.67
CA SER A 882 17.25 3.46 4.56
C SER A 882 17.18 2.64 3.26
N ALA A 883 18.20 1.81 2.98
CA ALA A 883 18.17 0.90 1.83
C ALA A 883 17.04 -0.14 1.95
N ARG A 884 16.85 -0.71 3.16
CA ARG A 884 15.73 -1.63 3.44
C ARG A 884 14.37 -0.96 3.29
N ALA A 885 14.24 0.30 3.68
CA ALA A 885 13.03 1.07 3.49
C ALA A 885 12.77 1.34 2.01
N LEU A 886 13.74 1.81 1.23
CA LEU A 886 13.58 2.06 -0.20
C LEU A 886 13.25 0.78 -1.01
N LEU A 887 13.69 -0.38 -0.56
CA LEU A 887 13.38 -1.65 -1.23
C LEU A 887 11.89 -2.03 -1.15
N THR A 888 11.09 -1.41 -0.28
CA THR A 888 9.63 -1.58 -0.27
C THR A 888 8.98 -1.12 -1.57
N LEU A 889 9.58 -0.15 -2.28
CA LEU A 889 9.11 0.30 -3.60
C LEU A 889 9.07 -0.81 -4.66
N SER A 890 9.84 -1.90 -4.47
CA SER A 890 9.90 -3.02 -5.41
C SER A 890 8.87 -4.12 -5.14
N ASP A 891 7.96 -3.94 -4.17
CA ASP A 891 7.04 -4.96 -3.66
C ASP A 891 7.77 -6.25 -3.17
N MET A 892 9.10 -6.19 -3.06
CA MET A 892 9.92 -7.28 -2.54
C MET A 892 10.06 -7.15 -1.03
N ASP A 893 9.24 -7.89 -0.33
CA ASP A 893 9.28 -7.97 1.13
C ASP A 893 10.49 -8.83 1.56
N MET A 894 11.67 -8.21 1.57
CA MET A 894 12.93 -8.87 1.89
C MET A 894 13.16 -8.87 3.40
N ASN A 895 13.32 -10.03 3.98
CA ASN A 895 13.72 -10.17 5.37
C ASN A 895 15.24 -10.18 5.47
N TYR A 896 15.82 -9.05 5.85
CA TYR A 896 17.25 -8.94 6.13
C TYR A 896 17.52 -9.35 7.57
N GLY A 897 17.90 -10.61 7.79
CA GLY A 897 18.45 -11.02 9.07
C GLY A 897 19.82 -10.38 9.30
N ASP A 898 20.11 -9.94 10.53
CA ASP A 898 21.42 -9.38 10.87
C ASP A 898 22.53 -10.45 11.06
N ALA A 899 22.42 -11.56 10.34
CA ALA A 899 23.42 -12.61 10.31
C ALA A 899 24.82 -12.10 9.87
N ALA A 900 24.86 -11.00 9.10
CA ALA A 900 26.10 -10.31 8.74
C ALA A 900 26.80 -9.67 9.95
N CYS A 901 26.13 -9.51 11.09
CA CYS A 901 26.72 -9.05 12.35
C CYS A 901 27.33 -10.18 13.18
N ALA A 902 27.34 -11.42 12.70
CA ALA A 902 27.88 -12.60 13.38
C ALA A 902 29.40 -12.52 13.57
N GLY A 903 29.79 -11.93 14.65
CA GLY A 903 31.16 -11.87 15.18
C GLY A 903 31.18 -11.60 16.69
N ASN A 904 30.05 -11.23 17.27
CA ASN A 904 29.85 -11.01 18.70
C ASN A 904 28.67 -11.88 19.16
N GLU A 905 28.97 -12.90 19.95
CA GLU A 905 28.04 -13.93 20.42
C GLU A 905 26.89 -13.41 21.32
N GLU A 906 26.73 -12.10 21.51
CA GLU A 906 25.74 -11.51 22.40
C GLU A 906 24.79 -10.51 21.73
N TRP A 907 24.97 -10.18 20.44
CA TRP A 907 24.00 -9.36 19.76
C TRP A 907 22.91 -10.22 19.15
N VAL A 908 21.93 -10.50 19.96
CA VAL A 908 20.64 -10.98 19.51
C VAL A 908 19.76 -9.73 19.29
N GLN A 909 19.81 -9.07 18.08
CA GLN A 909 18.51 -8.79 17.49
C GLN A 909 17.74 -10.09 17.69
N PRO A 910 16.43 -10.10 17.96
CA PRO A 910 15.73 -11.31 17.66
C PRO A 910 16.13 -11.59 16.20
N GLN A 911 17.26 -12.32 16.04
CA GLN A 911 17.29 -13.15 14.92
C GLN A 911 15.93 -13.80 15.09
N THR A 912 15.03 -13.44 14.23
CA THR A 912 14.60 -14.51 13.44
C THR A 912 15.87 -15.27 13.01
N GLU A 913 16.52 -16.00 13.92
CA GLU A 913 16.85 -17.34 13.61
C GLU A 913 15.47 -17.92 13.36
N PHE A 914 14.98 -17.52 12.23
CA PHE A 914 14.48 -18.49 11.32
C PHE A 914 15.61 -19.49 11.41
N ALA A 915 15.46 -20.45 12.33
CA ALA A 915 16.14 -21.69 12.22
C ALA A 915 16.18 -21.81 10.72
N THR A 916 17.35 -21.85 10.09
CA THR A 916 17.51 -22.25 8.73
C THR A 916 16.74 -23.56 8.64
N GLN A 917 15.45 -23.48 8.87
CA GLN A 917 14.46 -24.42 8.47
C GLN A 917 14.52 -24.23 6.99
N ASP A 918 15.34 -25.08 6.45
CA ASP A 918 15.64 -25.35 5.08
C ASP A 918 14.78 -24.49 4.15
N LYS A 919 15.43 -23.59 3.40
CA LYS A 919 14.86 -22.85 2.25
C LYS A 919 14.17 -23.77 1.23
N HIS A 920 13.71 -24.94 1.63
CA HIS A 920 13.21 -26.04 0.84
C HIS A 920 11.84 -26.57 1.28
N GLU A 921 11.04 -25.78 2.04
CA GLU A 921 9.68 -26.21 2.33
C GLU A 921 8.75 -25.81 1.20
N LEU A 922 8.23 -26.82 0.49
CA LEU A 922 7.24 -26.66 -0.56
C LEU A 922 5.93 -26.19 0.07
N ARG A 923 5.34 -25.13 -0.41
CA ARG A 923 3.96 -24.74 -0.09
C ARG A 923 3.02 -25.39 -1.09
N VAL A 924 1.90 -25.89 -0.59
CA VAL A 924 0.94 -26.69 -1.38
C VAL A 924 -0.44 -26.06 -1.25
N TYR A 925 -1.00 -25.58 -2.36
CA TYR A 925 -2.32 -24.95 -2.39
C TYR A 925 -3.08 -25.22 -3.71
N PRO A 926 -4.41 -25.08 -3.79
CA PRO A 926 -5.30 -24.99 -2.64
C PRO A 926 -5.32 -26.32 -1.85
N ASN A 927 -5.41 -26.25 -0.55
CA ASN A 927 -5.57 -27.42 0.30
C ASN A 927 -6.66 -27.09 1.36
N PRO A 928 -7.87 -27.63 1.23
CA PRO A 928 -8.32 -28.72 0.34
C PRO A 928 -8.42 -28.37 -1.16
N THR A 929 -8.34 -29.42 -2.00
CA THR A 929 -8.40 -29.29 -3.47
C THR A 929 -9.37 -30.31 -4.09
N GLN A 930 -9.78 -30.08 -5.34
CA GLN A 930 -10.60 -31.04 -6.10
C GLN A 930 -9.83 -31.77 -7.19
N THR A 931 -9.04 -31.07 -7.99
CA THR A 931 -8.42 -31.64 -9.19
C THR A 931 -6.97 -31.23 -9.41
N LYS A 932 -6.53 -30.11 -8.87
CA LYS A 932 -5.20 -29.56 -9.07
C LYS A 932 -4.62 -29.03 -7.78
N LEU A 933 -3.30 -29.19 -7.63
CA LEU A 933 -2.48 -28.55 -6.61
C LEU A 933 -1.48 -27.67 -7.28
N GLN A 934 -1.24 -26.50 -6.73
CA GLN A 934 -0.09 -25.67 -7.05
C GLN A 934 0.95 -25.84 -5.95
N LEU A 935 2.19 -25.79 -6.35
CA LEU A 935 3.33 -25.87 -5.45
C LEU A 935 4.20 -24.63 -5.63
N ASP A 936 4.51 -23.97 -4.55
CA ASP A 936 5.57 -22.98 -4.48
C ASP A 936 6.78 -23.59 -3.75
N ALA A 937 7.91 -23.65 -4.41
CA ALA A 937 9.16 -24.16 -3.86
C ALA A 937 9.89 -23.13 -2.97
N GLY A 938 9.31 -21.93 -2.78
CA GLY A 938 9.93 -20.83 -2.05
C GLY A 938 11.15 -20.20 -2.76
N HIS A 939 11.72 -20.89 -3.72
CA HIS A 939 12.86 -20.44 -4.54
C HIS A 939 12.91 -21.22 -5.87
N ILE A 940 13.65 -20.71 -6.84
CA ILE A 940 13.89 -21.44 -8.10
C ILE A 940 14.66 -22.72 -7.81
N LEU A 941 14.11 -23.87 -8.19
CA LEU A 941 14.77 -25.15 -7.97
C LEU A 941 16.07 -25.23 -8.77
N ASN A 942 17.18 -25.47 -8.09
CA ASN A 942 18.49 -25.68 -8.73
C ASN A 942 18.66 -27.10 -9.28
N GLU A 943 17.91 -28.06 -8.72
CA GLU A 943 17.92 -29.48 -9.11
C GLU A 943 16.50 -30.00 -9.27
N GLN A 944 16.35 -31.09 -10.00
CA GLN A 944 15.07 -31.79 -10.16
C GLN A 944 14.57 -32.31 -8.82
N LEU A 945 13.30 -32.06 -8.49
CA LEU A 945 12.67 -32.56 -7.28
C LEU A 945 11.58 -33.57 -7.61
N VAL A 946 11.52 -34.67 -6.86
CA VAL A 946 10.52 -35.71 -7.06
C VAL A 946 9.54 -35.73 -5.90
N LEU A 947 8.26 -35.68 -6.24
CA LEU A 947 7.13 -35.71 -5.30
C LEU A 947 6.41 -37.05 -5.40
N TYR A 948 5.95 -37.55 -4.26
CA TYR A 948 5.22 -38.81 -4.13
C TYR A 948 3.92 -38.57 -3.35
N LEU A 949 2.78 -38.96 -3.91
CA LEU A 949 1.48 -38.94 -3.25
C LEU A 949 1.14 -40.31 -2.71
N TYR A 950 0.87 -40.40 -1.42
CA TYR A 950 0.46 -41.64 -0.74
C TYR A 950 -0.96 -41.49 -0.15
N ASP A 951 -1.68 -42.61 -0.07
CA ASP A 951 -2.83 -42.69 0.82
C ASP A 951 -2.40 -42.83 2.30
N LEU A 952 -3.35 -42.76 3.20
CA LEU A 952 -3.06 -42.89 4.65
C LEU A 952 -2.59 -44.32 5.06
N GLN A 953 -2.72 -45.32 4.19
CA GLN A 953 -2.19 -46.67 4.37
C GLN A 953 -0.75 -46.80 3.88
N GLY A 954 -0.19 -45.74 3.24
CA GLY A 954 1.16 -45.71 2.73
C GLY A 954 1.32 -46.29 1.31
N VAL A 955 0.20 -46.44 0.58
CA VAL A 955 0.25 -46.90 -0.82
C VAL A 955 0.58 -45.71 -1.70
N LEU A 956 1.61 -45.84 -2.55
CA LEU A 956 1.99 -44.80 -3.53
C LEU A 956 0.94 -44.73 -4.63
N LEU A 957 0.36 -43.57 -4.83
CA LEU A 957 -0.71 -43.32 -5.80
C LEU A 957 -0.22 -42.58 -7.03
N GLN A 958 0.70 -41.63 -6.88
CA GLN A 958 1.18 -40.81 -7.97
C GLN A 958 2.60 -40.29 -7.69
N THR A 959 3.36 -40.03 -8.76
CA THR A 959 4.67 -39.38 -8.68
C THR A 959 4.75 -38.25 -9.70
N TRP A 960 5.34 -37.13 -9.32
CA TRP A 960 5.66 -36.01 -10.22
C TRP A 960 7.14 -35.69 -10.12
N GLU A 961 7.72 -35.31 -11.25
CA GLU A 961 9.08 -34.82 -11.37
C GLU A 961 9.06 -33.35 -11.71
N LEU A 962 9.47 -32.50 -10.77
CA LEU A 962 9.56 -31.05 -10.94
C LEU A 962 10.90 -30.70 -11.55
N PRO A 963 10.93 -30.07 -12.73
CA PRO A 963 12.19 -29.68 -13.37
C PRO A 963 12.89 -28.56 -12.59
N SER A 964 14.22 -28.50 -12.67
CA SER A 964 14.99 -27.34 -12.21
C SER A 964 14.68 -26.09 -13.05
N GLY A 965 14.91 -24.91 -12.48
CA GLY A 965 14.73 -23.64 -13.19
C GLY A 965 13.35 -23.00 -13.04
N SER A 966 12.46 -23.57 -12.22
CA SER A 966 11.14 -23.00 -11.93
C SER A 966 10.90 -23.01 -10.42
N ARG A 967 10.07 -22.09 -9.96
CA ARG A 967 9.63 -21.97 -8.57
C ARG A 967 8.22 -22.50 -8.37
N PHE A 968 7.32 -22.27 -9.33
CA PHE A 968 5.90 -22.62 -9.25
C PHE A 968 5.60 -23.81 -10.16
N PHE A 969 4.75 -24.72 -9.71
CA PHE A 969 4.42 -25.94 -10.43
C PHE A 969 2.94 -26.30 -10.27
N ASP A 970 2.26 -26.62 -11.36
CA ASP A 970 0.90 -27.13 -11.37
C ASP A 970 0.88 -28.65 -11.40
N LEU A 971 0.28 -29.28 -10.40
CA LEU A 971 0.09 -30.71 -10.32
C LEU A 971 -1.37 -31.06 -10.60
N THR A 972 -1.60 -31.88 -11.61
CA THR A 972 -2.93 -32.46 -11.86
C THR A 972 -3.05 -33.74 -11.06
N LEU A 973 -4.07 -33.82 -10.22
CA LEU A 973 -4.36 -34.99 -9.41
C LEU A 973 -5.04 -36.07 -10.27
N PRO A 974 -4.75 -37.39 -10.01
CA PRO A 974 -5.43 -38.49 -10.69
C PRO A 974 -6.95 -38.40 -10.48
N PHE A 975 -7.69 -38.58 -11.58
CA PHE A 975 -9.17 -38.51 -11.56
C PHE A 975 -9.81 -39.58 -10.66
N GLU A 976 -9.09 -40.67 -10.40
CA GLU A 976 -9.57 -41.84 -9.67
C GLU A 976 -9.49 -41.66 -8.12
N LEU A 977 -8.82 -40.59 -7.64
CA LEU A 977 -8.70 -40.35 -6.20
C LEU A 977 -10.09 -40.06 -5.60
N GLN A 978 -10.35 -40.62 -4.45
CA GLN A 978 -11.60 -40.38 -3.68
C GLN A 978 -11.40 -39.16 -2.78
N GLY A 979 -12.49 -38.56 -2.31
CA GLY A 979 -12.42 -37.53 -1.29
C GLY A 979 -11.80 -38.08 0.00
N GLY A 980 -10.83 -37.32 0.56
CA GLY A 980 -10.11 -37.77 1.76
C GLY A 980 -8.75 -37.11 1.94
N ALA A 981 -8.04 -37.53 2.99
CA ALA A 981 -6.70 -37.06 3.30
C ALA A 981 -5.63 -37.94 2.64
N TYR A 982 -4.61 -37.31 2.11
CA TYR A 982 -3.47 -37.90 1.44
C TYR A 982 -2.17 -37.30 1.94
N LEU A 983 -1.02 -37.94 1.71
CA LEU A 983 0.29 -37.51 2.13
C LEU A 983 1.17 -37.25 0.91
N LEU A 984 1.53 -35.98 0.66
CA LEU A 984 2.48 -35.59 -0.38
C LEU A 984 3.88 -35.56 0.24
N GLN A 985 4.78 -36.43 -0.23
CA GLN A 985 6.16 -36.54 0.26
C GLN A 985 7.17 -36.11 -0.80
N TYR A 986 8.26 -35.54 -0.34
CA TYR A 986 9.43 -35.23 -1.18
C TYR A 986 10.72 -35.39 -0.37
N ARG A 987 11.84 -35.47 -1.08
CA ARG A 987 13.15 -35.52 -0.47
C ARG A 987 13.98 -34.32 -0.89
N LEU A 988 14.47 -33.59 0.09
CA LEU A 988 15.41 -32.48 -0.14
C LEU A 988 16.75 -32.98 -0.67
N PRO A 989 17.56 -32.10 -1.32
CA PRO A 989 18.93 -32.42 -1.71
C PRO A 989 19.81 -32.86 -0.51
N SER A 990 19.49 -32.38 0.70
CA SER A 990 20.12 -32.83 1.95
C SER A 990 19.91 -34.31 2.29
N GLY A 991 18.95 -34.98 1.59
CA GLY A 991 18.51 -36.35 1.88
C GLY A 991 17.36 -36.44 2.88
N GLU A 992 16.95 -35.34 3.49
CA GLU A 992 15.84 -35.26 4.43
C GLU A 992 14.51 -35.50 3.70
N LYS A 993 13.58 -36.23 4.33
CA LYS A 993 12.22 -36.41 3.83
C LYS A 993 11.29 -35.44 4.48
N ARG A 994 10.49 -34.76 3.67
CA ARG A 994 9.41 -33.86 4.12
C ARG A 994 8.06 -34.38 3.62
N SER A 995 6.99 -33.99 4.30
CA SER A 995 5.64 -34.40 3.92
C SER A 995 4.61 -33.33 4.26
N HIS A 996 3.65 -33.14 3.34
CA HIS A 996 2.46 -32.30 3.54
C HIS A 996 1.20 -33.13 3.47
N GLN A 997 0.26 -32.86 4.34
CA GLN A 997 -1.06 -33.48 4.26
C GLN A 997 -1.93 -32.70 3.26
N VAL A 998 -2.52 -33.41 2.31
CA VAL A 998 -3.36 -32.86 1.26
C VAL A 998 -4.77 -33.42 1.41
N PHE A 999 -5.76 -32.54 1.44
CA PHE A 999 -7.18 -32.93 1.48
C PHE A 999 -7.80 -32.78 0.11
N ILE A 1000 -8.42 -33.86 -0.40
CA ILE A 1000 -9.11 -33.88 -1.68
C ILE A 1000 -10.62 -33.86 -1.41
N LEU A 1001 -11.31 -32.89 -2.02
CA LEU A 1001 -12.76 -32.77 -1.99
C LEU A 1001 -13.35 -33.35 -3.28
N LYS A 1002 -14.24 -34.32 -3.19
CA LYS A 1002 -15.04 -34.82 -4.31
C LYS A 1002 -16.53 -34.68 -4.06
#